data_950fdaf21716c1c2c9b6000a7520714d
#
_entry.id   950fdaf21716c1c2c9b6000a7520714d
#
_cell.length_a   1.000
_cell.length_b   1.000
_cell.length_c   1.000
_cell.angle_alpha   90.00
_cell.angle_beta   90.00
_cell.angle_gamma   90.00
#
_symmetry.space_group_name_H-M   'P 1'
#
loop_
_entity.id
_entity.type
_entity.pdbx_description
1 polymer ?
#
loop_
_entity_poly.entity_id
_entity_poly.type
_entity_poly.pdbx_seq_one_letter_code
_entity_poly.pdbx_strand_id
1 'polypeptide(L)'
;MRLLTNIFLFFFLIVFNNIYSQNPLKTKDHLKQQFWVDSIYNSLSSDQKIGQLFTIWVATKDGESRMNEIASLIEKNHLGGLIFSLGKIEDQAKYTNKFQSISEVPLLIGMDAEWGIGMRLDDAFSFPYNMTLGALNDDNLIYQVGKRIGIHAKRLGVHINFSPVTDINTNPNNPIIGSRSFGEDKYDVTNKSLSYLKGMQSEGIMGSAKHFPGHGDTSKDSHKTLPTITFSAKRINDVELFPYRELIKNNLSAVMVAHMEIPSLEKEPKKPSTLSKNIITKLLKKKMKFKGLVITDAMDMKGVVDFNKDQSADVNALLAGNDILLMPNDLDESTRNIKSALKTGLITEKRLEYSVKKILMAKYKAGLHKLEKINLNNIVDEMNQDEDRALFEEITEKSITLIKNEDDILPIKNLSSKIAYIKIGDANHDEFYKTLNLYTKVDNITYDSQRTLLNDLNPYDYVIIGFHKSNKDPFQPYKFNQEEKKLISLVSQNKKVVLNVFAKPYALMDIETKDVSSVLVSYQNNEIAQNKSAQVIFGAIPALGKLPVSVNKSFPLNKSIKTKKLNRLSYGLPSVNDFHLIELNKIDSIVNYAIYNKMTPGAQVLVAKDGKVIFNKSYGFKTYKKDDPVKWNDLYDIASLTKILSTVPLLMVEYENGDLNKNSTLSSIISQTELQNKSDLLVNEMLSHQSGLFPWIPFYKETIDSTSKFPLSDFYSKKKTINFPLL
;
A
#
# COMPACT_ATOMS: atom_id res chain seq x y z
N MET A 1 -24.00 -47.21 -25.75
CA MET A 1 -22.91 -47.48 -24.76
C MET A 1 -21.51 -47.17 -25.27
N ARG A 2 -21.06 -47.64 -26.44
CA ARG A 2 -19.69 -47.34 -26.94
C ARG A 2 -19.40 -45.83 -27.21
N LEU A 3 -20.40 -45.04 -27.60
CA LEU A 3 -20.21 -43.60 -27.86
C LEU A 3 -20.03 -42.79 -26.55
N LEU A 4 -20.74 -43.14 -25.50
CA LEU A 4 -20.62 -42.54 -24.16
C LEU A 4 -19.28 -42.90 -23.51
N THR A 5 -18.77 -44.10 -23.70
CA THR A 5 -17.49 -44.55 -23.18
C THR A 5 -16.32 -43.78 -23.84
N ASN A 6 -16.42 -43.52 -25.15
CA ASN A 6 -15.38 -42.75 -25.87
C ASN A 6 -15.40 -41.24 -25.50
N ILE A 7 -16.57 -40.66 -25.23
CA ILE A 7 -16.69 -39.28 -24.75
C ILE A 7 -16.12 -39.14 -23.32
N PHE A 8 -16.37 -40.15 -22.45
CA PHE A 8 -15.80 -40.18 -21.11
C PHE A 8 -14.26 -40.35 -21.11
N LEU A 9 -13.73 -41.20 -22.00
CA LEU A 9 -12.28 -41.34 -22.16
C LEU A 9 -11.64 -40.09 -22.74
N PHE A 10 -12.28 -39.38 -23.66
CA PHE A 10 -11.81 -38.14 -24.23
C PHE A 10 -11.82 -36.99 -23.20
N PHE A 11 -12.86 -36.92 -22.36
CA PHE A 11 -12.93 -35.97 -21.24
C PHE A 11 -11.91 -36.32 -20.17
N PHE A 12 -11.70 -37.61 -19.88
CA PHE A 12 -10.65 -38.03 -18.90
C PHE A 12 -9.25 -37.73 -19.40
N LEU A 13 -8.97 -37.85 -20.70
CA LEU A 13 -7.68 -37.48 -21.31
C LEU A 13 -7.47 -35.94 -21.31
N ILE A 14 -8.51 -35.14 -21.48
CA ILE A 14 -8.41 -33.68 -21.42
C ILE A 14 -8.21 -33.20 -19.98
N VAL A 15 -8.82 -33.81 -18.99
CA VAL A 15 -8.68 -33.46 -17.58
C VAL A 15 -7.30 -33.88 -17.02
N PHE A 16 -6.73 -35.01 -17.49
CA PHE A 16 -5.40 -35.46 -17.05
C PHE A 16 -4.23 -34.65 -17.66
N ASN A 17 -4.45 -33.95 -18.79
CA ASN A 17 -3.39 -33.12 -19.39
C ASN A 17 -3.11 -31.81 -18.63
N ASN A 18 -3.94 -31.43 -17.65
CA ASN A 18 -3.74 -30.21 -16.85
C ASN A 18 -3.02 -30.40 -15.50
N ILE A 19 -2.56 -31.61 -15.14
CA ILE A 19 -1.94 -31.90 -13.84
C ILE A 19 -0.42 -31.84 -13.86
N TYR A 20 0.21 -31.75 -15.01
CA TYR A 20 1.67 -31.57 -15.07
C TYR A 20 2.03 -30.09 -15.01
N SER A 21 2.75 -29.66 -13.97
CA SER A 21 3.38 -28.34 -13.88
C SER A 21 4.05 -28.03 -15.23
N GLN A 22 3.46 -27.11 -15.98
CA GLN A 22 4.06 -26.58 -17.21
C GLN A 22 5.40 -25.91 -16.83
N ASN A 23 6.34 -25.87 -17.78
CA ASN A 23 7.54 -25.08 -17.56
C ASN A 23 7.15 -23.59 -17.54
N PRO A 24 7.27 -22.87 -16.40
CA PRO A 24 6.80 -21.49 -16.28
C PRO A 24 7.59 -20.49 -17.14
N LEU A 25 8.75 -20.91 -17.67
CA LEU A 25 9.57 -20.10 -18.57
C LEU A 25 9.21 -20.29 -20.04
N LYS A 26 8.38 -21.28 -20.35
CA LYS A 26 7.95 -21.58 -21.74
C LYS A 26 6.90 -20.58 -22.21
N THR A 27 7.11 -19.99 -23.39
CA THR A 27 6.15 -19.06 -24.01
C THR A 27 5.18 -19.79 -24.95
N LYS A 28 4.12 -19.09 -25.38
CA LYS A 28 3.16 -19.64 -26.35
C LYS A 28 3.84 -19.99 -27.68
N ASP A 29 4.80 -19.17 -28.12
CA ASP A 29 5.61 -19.35 -29.33
C ASP A 29 6.93 -20.11 -29.04
N HIS A 30 6.85 -21.15 -28.24
CA HIS A 30 8.01 -21.86 -27.69
C HIS A 30 8.98 -22.43 -28.73
N LEU A 31 8.55 -22.67 -29.96
CA LEU A 31 9.46 -23.07 -31.03
C LEU A 31 10.40 -21.92 -31.42
N LYS A 32 9.87 -20.68 -31.52
CA LYS A 32 10.70 -19.48 -31.74
C LYS A 32 11.60 -19.22 -30.55
N GLN A 33 11.07 -19.37 -29.32
CA GLN A 33 11.86 -19.26 -28.11
C GLN A 33 13.02 -20.26 -28.11
N GLN A 34 12.78 -21.52 -28.42
CA GLN A 34 13.82 -22.55 -28.46
C GLN A 34 14.86 -22.24 -29.54
N PHE A 35 14.43 -21.85 -30.72
CA PHE A 35 15.35 -21.45 -31.79
C PHE A 35 16.26 -20.29 -31.37
N TRP A 36 15.69 -19.24 -30.78
CA TRP A 36 16.45 -18.08 -30.27
C TRP A 36 17.43 -18.50 -29.17
N VAL A 37 16.98 -19.28 -28.20
CA VAL A 37 17.81 -19.79 -27.09
C VAL A 37 18.98 -20.63 -27.61
N ASP A 38 18.73 -21.55 -28.54
CA ASP A 38 19.78 -22.40 -29.08
C ASP A 38 20.76 -21.60 -29.97
N SER A 39 20.26 -20.63 -30.77
CA SER A 39 21.09 -19.75 -31.57
C SER A 39 22.03 -18.93 -30.72
N ILE A 40 21.52 -18.25 -29.67
CA ILE A 40 22.34 -17.44 -28.75
C ILE A 40 23.32 -18.36 -28.00
N TYR A 41 22.86 -19.46 -27.40
CA TYR A 41 23.73 -20.36 -26.64
C TYR A 41 24.92 -20.85 -27.47
N ASN A 42 24.70 -21.21 -28.74
CA ASN A 42 25.75 -21.73 -29.63
C ASN A 42 26.73 -20.67 -30.11
N SER A 43 26.33 -19.37 -30.13
CA SER A 43 27.22 -18.27 -30.47
C SER A 43 28.12 -17.82 -29.32
N LEU A 44 27.78 -18.18 -28.04
CA LEU A 44 28.51 -17.74 -26.87
C LEU A 44 29.81 -18.52 -26.66
N SER A 45 30.89 -17.83 -26.34
CA SER A 45 32.13 -18.41 -25.79
C SER A 45 31.89 -19.01 -24.41
N SER A 46 32.84 -19.75 -23.88
CA SER A 46 32.78 -20.30 -22.52
C SER A 46 32.68 -19.20 -21.46
N ASP A 47 33.44 -18.12 -21.63
CA ASP A 47 33.43 -17.00 -20.68
C ASP A 47 32.09 -16.27 -20.69
N GLN A 48 31.53 -16.05 -21.86
CA GLN A 48 30.18 -15.48 -22.00
C GLN A 48 29.11 -16.36 -21.38
N LYS A 49 29.17 -17.67 -21.52
CA LYS A 49 28.25 -18.62 -20.87
C LYS A 49 28.36 -18.56 -19.35
N ILE A 50 29.57 -18.46 -18.80
CA ILE A 50 29.80 -18.31 -17.35
C ILE A 50 29.21 -16.96 -16.87
N GLY A 51 29.47 -15.88 -17.59
CA GLY A 51 28.96 -14.55 -17.24
C GLY A 51 27.44 -14.48 -17.13
N GLN A 52 26.70 -15.27 -17.95
CA GLN A 52 25.25 -15.33 -17.88
C GLN A 52 24.71 -15.83 -16.51
N LEU A 53 25.52 -16.53 -15.72
CA LEU A 53 25.11 -17.01 -14.41
C LEU A 53 25.06 -15.92 -13.34
N PHE A 54 25.73 -14.79 -13.55
CA PHE A 54 25.89 -13.75 -12.55
C PHE A 54 24.91 -12.59 -12.72
N THR A 55 24.38 -12.16 -11.57
CA THR A 55 23.58 -10.93 -11.42
C THR A 55 24.22 -10.08 -10.33
N ILE A 56 24.62 -8.85 -10.64
CA ILE A 56 25.28 -7.94 -9.69
C ILE A 56 24.35 -6.81 -9.25
N TRP A 57 24.63 -6.26 -8.06
CA TRP A 57 23.88 -5.16 -7.47
C TRP A 57 24.29 -3.81 -8.06
N VAL A 58 23.29 -2.93 -8.27
CA VAL A 58 23.45 -1.59 -8.82
C VAL A 58 22.62 -0.59 -8.02
N ALA A 59 23.26 0.46 -7.49
CA ALA A 59 22.61 1.59 -6.85
C ALA A 59 22.97 2.88 -7.59
N THR A 60 22.01 3.48 -8.25
CA THR A 60 22.27 4.70 -9.05
C THR A 60 22.64 5.91 -8.19
N LYS A 61 22.27 5.91 -6.90
CA LYS A 61 22.69 6.93 -5.93
C LYS A 61 24.20 6.99 -5.68
N ASP A 62 24.93 5.92 -6.02
CA ASP A 62 26.40 5.86 -5.80
C ASP A 62 27.17 6.71 -6.83
N GLY A 63 26.47 7.32 -7.76
CA GLY A 63 27.00 8.31 -8.68
C GLY A 63 27.64 7.75 -9.97
N GLU A 64 28.04 8.65 -10.86
CA GLU A 64 28.46 8.32 -12.21
C GLU A 64 29.74 7.44 -12.24
N SER A 65 30.70 7.69 -11.35
CA SER A 65 31.93 6.89 -11.27
C SER A 65 31.62 5.41 -11.05
N ARG A 66 30.73 5.09 -10.12
CA ARG A 66 30.31 3.71 -9.85
C ARG A 66 29.56 3.13 -11.03
N MET A 67 28.71 3.91 -11.69
CA MET A 67 27.97 3.45 -12.89
C MET A 67 28.91 3.15 -14.07
N ASN A 68 30.03 3.87 -14.22
CA ASN A 68 31.05 3.55 -15.24
C ASN A 68 31.83 2.29 -14.89
N GLU A 69 32.12 2.05 -13.60
CA GLU A 69 32.70 0.78 -13.14
C GLU A 69 31.77 -0.40 -13.44
N ILE A 70 30.47 -0.27 -13.14
CA ILE A 70 29.46 -1.29 -13.47
C ILE A 70 29.44 -1.56 -14.99
N ALA A 71 29.50 -0.51 -15.82
CA ALA A 71 29.57 -0.67 -17.28
C ALA A 71 30.78 -1.53 -17.69
N SER A 72 31.96 -1.25 -17.13
CA SER A 72 33.19 -2.05 -17.38
C SER A 72 33.06 -3.51 -16.92
N LEU A 73 32.37 -3.76 -15.78
CA LEU A 73 32.10 -5.12 -15.29
C LEU A 73 31.15 -5.88 -16.23
N ILE A 74 30.13 -5.21 -16.78
CA ILE A 74 29.20 -5.82 -17.75
C ILE A 74 29.96 -6.29 -19.00
N GLU A 75 30.79 -5.43 -19.59
CA GLU A 75 31.56 -5.75 -20.80
C GLU A 75 32.61 -6.85 -20.52
N LYS A 76 33.41 -6.68 -19.45
CA LYS A 76 34.50 -7.61 -19.11
C LYS A 76 33.98 -9.00 -18.77
N ASN A 77 32.90 -9.11 -18.00
CA ASN A 77 32.42 -10.37 -17.45
C ASN A 77 31.18 -10.93 -18.17
N HIS A 78 30.68 -10.28 -19.19
CA HIS A 78 29.51 -10.69 -20.00
C HIS A 78 28.28 -11.04 -19.12
N LEU A 79 27.94 -10.16 -18.17
CA LEU A 79 26.95 -10.42 -17.12
C LEU A 79 25.58 -10.83 -17.66
N GLY A 80 24.95 -11.75 -16.95
CA GLY A 80 23.60 -12.24 -17.26
C GLY A 80 22.49 -11.29 -16.82
N GLY A 81 22.69 -10.54 -15.73
CA GLY A 81 21.67 -9.65 -15.19
C GLY A 81 22.19 -8.62 -14.20
N LEU A 82 21.31 -7.71 -13.83
CA LEU A 82 21.52 -6.70 -12.79
C LEU A 82 20.35 -6.71 -11.82
N ILE A 83 20.60 -6.42 -10.55
CA ILE A 83 19.57 -6.07 -9.58
C ILE A 83 19.70 -4.60 -9.22
N PHE A 84 18.71 -3.79 -9.60
CA PHE A 84 18.67 -2.39 -9.22
C PHE A 84 18.14 -2.23 -7.79
N SER A 85 18.76 -1.30 -7.08
CA SER A 85 18.38 -0.93 -5.73
C SER A 85 18.33 0.61 -5.63
N LEU A 86 18.83 1.21 -4.64
CA LEU A 86 18.73 2.61 -4.21
C LEU A 86 19.01 3.65 -5.32
N GLY A 87 18.10 4.63 -5.47
CA GLY A 87 18.24 5.72 -6.43
C GLY A 87 16.92 6.42 -6.75
N LYS A 88 16.83 6.95 -7.98
CA LYS A 88 15.65 7.62 -8.51
C LYS A 88 15.16 6.93 -9.79
N ILE A 89 13.89 7.13 -10.12
CA ILE A 89 13.21 6.53 -11.29
C ILE A 89 13.95 6.83 -12.59
N GLU A 90 14.22 8.12 -12.84
CA GLU A 90 14.84 8.57 -14.10
C GLU A 90 16.26 8.04 -14.27
N ASP A 91 17.05 8.06 -13.19
CA ASP A 91 18.42 7.55 -13.19
C ASP A 91 18.46 6.05 -13.48
N GLN A 92 17.58 5.26 -12.85
CA GLN A 92 17.51 3.83 -13.14
C GLN A 92 17.15 3.57 -14.61
N ALA A 93 16.14 4.26 -15.15
CA ALA A 93 15.73 4.09 -16.54
C ALA A 93 16.86 4.46 -17.51
N LYS A 94 17.56 5.57 -17.25
CA LYS A 94 18.73 6.03 -18.03
C LYS A 94 19.85 4.98 -18.02
N TYR A 95 20.24 4.49 -16.83
CA TYR A 95 21.30 3.51 -16.72
C TYR A 95 20.88 2.12 -17.21
N THR A 96 19.61 1.73 -17.08
CA THR A 96 19.09 0.53 -17.75
C THR A 96 19.31 0.60 -19.25
N ASN A 97 18.93 1.71 -19.90
CA ASN A 97 19.17 1.93 -21.34
C ASN A 97 20.66 1.85 -21.69
N LYS A 98 21.53 2.50 -20.89
CA LYS A 98 22.99 2.49 -21.10
C LYS A 98 23.55 1.07 -21.03
N PHE A 99 23.23 0.34 -19.96
CA PHE A 99 23.75 -1.00 -19.73
C PHE A 99 23.23 -2.03 -20.72
N GLN A 100 21.97 -1.92 -21.12
CA GLN A 100 21.42 -2.76 -22.19
C GLN A 100 22.11 -2.51 -23.53
N SER A 101 22.54 -1.28 -23.83
CA SER A 101 23.18 -0.93 -25.11
C SER A 101 24.60 -1.44 -25.26
N ILE A 102 25.30 -1.74 -24.16
CA ILE A 102 26.67 -2.26 -24.15
C ILE A 102 26.73 -3.77 -23.95
N SER A 103 25.60 -4.42 -23.64
CA SER A 103 25.53 -5.84 -23.38
C SER A 103 25.35 -6.64 -24.67
N GLU A 104 26.21 -7.63 -24.92
CA GLU A 104 26.06 -8.53 -26.08
C GLU A 104 24.82 -9.39 -26.02
N VAL A 105 24.50 -9.92 -24.83
CA VAL A 105 23.24 -10.62 -24.53
C VAL A 105 22.44 -9.73 -23.58
N PRO A 106 21.23 -9.31 -23.95
CA PRO A 106 20.45 -8.40 -23.12
C PRO A 106 20.36 -8.84 -21.66
N LEU A 107 20.54 -7.89 -20.73
CA LEU A 107 20.55 -8.13 -19.29
C LEU A 107 19.16 -8.45 -18.75
N LEU A 108 19.07 -9.45 -17.88
CA LEU A 108 17.88 -9.69 -17.08
C LEU A 108 17.88 -8.72 -15.89
N ILE A 109 17.01 -7.74 -15.90
CA ILE A 109 16.92 -6.74 -14.81
C ILE A 109 15.99 -7.24 -13.73
N GLY A 110 16.49 -7.32 -12.51
CA GLY A 110 15.75 -7.67 -11.30
C GLY A 110 15.60 -6.51 -10.33
N MET A 111 14.63 -6.61 -9.45
CA MET A 111 14.42 -5.67 -8.35
C MET A 111 13.74 -6.36 -7.16
N ASP A 112 14.06 -5.93 -5.93
CA ASP A 112 13.24 -6.18 -4.77
C ASP A 112 12.18 -5.08 -4.67
N ALA A 113 10.97 -5.37 -5.08
CA ALA A 113 9.84 -4.44 -5.01
C ALA A 113 8.65 -5.11 -4.29
N GLU A 114 8.86 -5.51 -3.02
CA GLU A 114 7.90 -6.26 -2.21
C GLU A 114 6.62 -5.46 -1.95
N TRP A 115 6.75 -4.14 -1.79
CA TRP A 115 5.65 -3.18 -1.66
C TRP A 115 5.73 -2.08 -2.72
N GLY A 116 6.23 -2.44 -3.91
CA GLY A 116 6.38 -1.54 -5.05
C GLY A 116 7.79 -1.01 -5.23
N ILE A 117 8.01 -0.35 -6.36
CA ILE A 117 9.32 0.18 -6.74
C ILE A 117 9.84 1.25 -5.76
N GLY A 118 8.94 1.93 -5.03
CA GLY A 118 9.30 2.84 -3.94
C GLY A 118 9.97 2.17 -2.72
N MET A 119 10.04 0.83 -2.68
CA MET A 119 10.95 0.14 -1.76
C MET A 119 12.41 0.48 -2.04
N ARG A 120 12.75 0.85 -3.27
CA ARG A 120 14.12 1.03 -3.76
C ARG A 120 14.39 2.42 -4.32
N LEU A 121 13.37 3.12 -4.78
CA LEU A 121 13.50 4.41 -5.45
C LEU A 121 12.81 5.50 -4.62
N ASP A 122 13.56 6.55 -4.27
CA ASP A 122 13.14 7.57 -3.32
C ASP A 122 11.97 8.43 -3.80
N ASP A 123 11.80 8.55 -5.12
CA ASP A 123 10.76 9.35 -5.79
C ASP A 123 9.61 8.52 -6.36
N ALA A 124 9.49 7.25 -5.96
CA ALA A 124 8.49 6.32 -6.44
C ALA A 124 7.43 5.98 -5.37
N PHE A 125 6.22 5.70 -5.83
CA PHE A 125 5.12 5.28 -4.98
C PHE A 125 5.38 3.93 -4.30
N SER A 126 5.00 3.84 -3.02
CA SER A 126 5.06 2.61 -2.19
C SER A 126 3.67 2.18 -1.76
N PHE A 127 3.33 0.92 -1.99
CA PHE A 127 2.14 0.29 -1.42
C PHE A 127 2.36 -0.08 0.06
N PRO A 128 1.29 -0.48 0.80
CA PRO A 128 1.44 -0.96 2.17
C PRO A 128 2.33 -2.21 2.27
N TYR A 129 2.96 -2.39 3.43
CA TYR A 129 3.67 -3.63 3.75
C TYR A 129 2.76 -4.85 3.71
N ASN A 130 3.32 -6.02 3.41
CA ASN A 130 2.57 -7.26 3.30
C ASN A 130 1.78 -7.61 4.56
N MET A 131 2.25 -7.23 5.76
CA MET A 131 1.51 -7.41 7.01
C MET A 131 0.17 -6.63 7.01
N THR A 132 0.13 -5.42 6.42
CA THR A 132 -1.10 -4.65 6.22
C THR A 132 -2.03 -5.35 5.21
N LEU A 133 -1.46 -5.85 4.10
CA LEU A 133 -2.20 -6.65 3.12
C LEU A 133 -2.73 -7.95 3.73
N GLY A 134 -2.00 -8.51 4.69
CA GLY A 134 -2.40 -9.69 5.47
C GLY A 134 -3.71 -9.50 6.23
N ALA A 135 -4.02 -8.29 6.66
CA ALA A 135 -5.25 -7.96 7.37
C ALA A 135 -6.51 -7.93 6.49
N LEU A 136 -6.35 -7.94 5.18
CA LEU A 136 -7.47 -7.89 4.22
C LEU A 136 -8.22 -9.22 4.14
N ASN A 137 -9.54 -9.13 3.95
CA ASN A 137 -10.40 -10.25 3.61
C ASN A 137 -10.66 -10.39 2.10
N ASP A 138 -10.16 -9.45 1.30
CA ASP A 138 -10.38 -9.34 -0.15
C ASP A 138 -9.06 -9.52 -0.89
N ASP A 139 -8.82 -10.73 -1.39
CA ASP A 139 -7.60 -11.07 -2.12
C ASP A 139 -7.54 -10.40 -3.52
N ASN A 140 -8.66 -9.86 -4.03
CA ASN A 140 -8.65 -9.10 -5.29
C ASN A 140 -7.87 -7.79 -5.15
N LEU A 141 -7.91 -7.13 -3.99
CA LEU A 141 -7.09 -5.93 -3.76
C LEU A 141 -5.60 -6.26 -3.82
N ILE A 142 -5.21 -7.44 -3.34
CA ILE A 142 -3.82 -7.90 -3.41
C ILE A 142 -3.41 -8.22 -4.85
N TYR A 143 -4.34 -8.77 -5.65
CA TYR A 143 -4.13 -8.91 -7.09
C TYR A 143 -3.90 -7.56 -7.76
N GLN A 144 -4.69 -6.53 -7.42
CA GLN A 144 -4.52 -5.17 -7.97
C GLN A 144 -3.17 -4.56 -7.56
N VAL A 145 -2.73 -4.75 -6.31
CA VAL A 145 -1.37 -4.32 -5.88
C VAL A 145 -0.30 -4.99 -6.75
N GLY A 146 -0.36 -6.31 -6.89
CA GLY A 146 0.58 -7.04 -7.74
C GLY A 146 0.57 -6.56 -9.19
N LYS A 147 -0.62 -6.27 -9.74
CA LYS A 147 -0.80 -5.72 -11.10
C LYS A 147 -0.16 -4.33 -11.24
N ARG A 148 -0.43 -3.40 -10.31
CA ARG A 148 0.16 -2.05 -10.34
C ARG A 148 1.69 -2.10 -10.25
N ILE A 149 2.22 -2.93 -9.33
CA ILE A 149 3.68 -3.16 -9.23
C ILE A 149 4.23 -3.73 -10.54
N GLY A 150 3.50 -4.65 -11.18
CA GLY A 150 3.86 -5.18 -12.49
C GLY A 150 3.92 -4.11 -13.58
N ILE A 151 2.95 -3.21 -13.62
CA ILE A 151 2.92 -2.06 -14.56
C ILE A 151 4.15 -1.17 -14.36
N HIS A 152 4.43 -0.78 -13.10
CA HIS A 152 5.58 0.07 -12.77
C HIS A 152 6.91 -0.63 -13.13
N ALA A 153 7.06 -1.89 -12.75
CA ALA A 153 8.25 -2.68 -13.04
C ALA A 153 8.50 -2.78 -14.55
N LYS A 154 7.46 -3.10 -15.33
CA LYS A 154 7.54 -3.19 -16.79
C LYS A 154 7.94 -1.86 -17.42
N ARG A 155 7.32 -0.76 -17.00
CA ARG A 155 7.59 0.58 -17.52
C ARG A 155 9.03 1.03 -17.25
N LEU A 156 9.60 0.56 -16.13
CA LEU A 156 10.97 0.84 -15.71
C LEU A 156 12.01 -0.15 -16.30
N GLY A 157 11.58 -1.09 -17.15
CA GLY A 157 12.46 -2.10 -17.75
C GLY A 157 12.93 -3.19 -16.78
N VAL A 158 12.20 -3.42 -15.70
CA VAL A 158 12.41 -4.54 -14.79
C VAL A 158 11.69 -5.77 -15.32
N HIS A 159 12.35 -6.93 -15.33
CA HIS A 159 11.86 -8.18 -15.92
C HIS A 159 11.46 -9.22 -14.87
N ILE A 160 12.12 -9.19 -13.71
CA ILE A 160 11.85 -10.08 -12.59
C ILE A 160 11.79 -9.28 -11.28
N ASN A 161 10.70 -9.46 -10.52
CA ASN A 161 10.58 -8.94 -9.17
C ASN A 161 10.85 -10.09 -8.18
N PHE A 162 11.77 -9.88 -7.23
CA PHE A 162 12.05 -10.83 -6.14
C PHE A 162 10.94 -10.76 -5.08
N SER A 163 9.75 -11.13 -5.52
CA SER A 163 8.48 -11.14 -4.80
C SER A 163 7.56 -12.20 -5.40
N PRO A 164 6.58 -12.74 -4.67
CA PRO A 164 6.17 -12.40 -3.30
C PRO A 164 7.06 -13.02 -2.22
N VAL A 165 7.03 -12.40 -1.02
CA VAL A 165 7.52 -13.02 0.21
C VAL A 165 6.48 -14.02 0.68
N THR A 166 6.84 -15.31 0.70
CA THR A 166 5.93 -16.42 1.05
C THR A 166 6.24 -17.03 2.42
N ASP A 167 7.13 -16.37 3.16
CA ASP A 167 7.50 -16.78 4.50
C ASP A 167 6.32 -16.67 5.46
N ILE A 168 6.03 -17.74 6.19
CA ILE A 168 4.98 -17.82 7.19
C ILE A 168 5.56 -17.34 8.51
N ASN A 169 5.17 -16.15 8.98
CA ASN A 169 5.81 -15.49 10.13
C ASN A 169 5.30 -16.04 11.46
N THR A 170 5.72 -17.26 11.82
CA THR A 170 5.32 -17.92 13.08
C THR A 170 6.11 -17.42 14.30
N ASN A 171 7.23 -16.73 14.09
CA ASN A 171 8.02 -16.14 15.17
C ASN A 171 7.83 -14.61 15.23
N PRO A 172 7.16 -14.07 16.25
CA PRO A 172 6.97 -12.63 16.39
C PRO A 172 8.27 -11.84 16.60
N ASN A 173 9.34 -12.50 17.04
CA ASN A 173 10.66 -11.90 17.22
C ASN A 173 11.56 -12.04 15.99
N ASN A 174 11.03 -12.50 14.85
CA ASN A 174 11.79 -12.58 13.61
C ASN A 174 12.28 -11.18 13.19
N PRO A 175 13.60 -10.93 13.11
CA PRO A 175 14.13 -9.60 12.85
C PRO A 175 14.08 -9.21 11.37
N ILE A 176 13.85 -10.17 10.46
CA ILE A 176 14.01 -9.98 9.01
C ILE A 176 12.67 -10.04 8.28
N ILE A 177 11.79 -10.96 8.65
CA ILE A 177 10.53 -11.17 7.94
C ILE A 177 9.46 -10.21 8.46
N GLY A 178 8.97 -10.37 9.70
CA GLY A 178 8.06 -9.43 10.33
C GLY A 178 7.01 -8.83 9.38
N SER A 179 7.07 -7.51 9.18
CA SER A 179 6.14 -6.76 8.32
C SER A 179 6.19 -7.14 6.83
N ARG A 180 7.21 -7.88 6.39
CA ARG A 180 7.34 -8.36 5.01
C ARG A 180 6.48 -9.58 4.71
N SER A 181 6.00 -10.33 5.74
CA SER A 181 5.09 -11.47 5.57
C SER A 181 3.65 -11.01 5.53
N PHE A 182 2.79 -11.75 4.81
CA PHE A 182 1.34 -11.60 4.86
C PHE A 182 0.71 -12.09 6.17
N GLY A 183 1.44 -12.86 7.01
CA GLY A 183 0.95 -13.34 8.30
C GLY A 183 1.54 -14.67 8.74
N GLU A 184 0.87 -15.33 9.69
CA GLU A 184 1.30 -16.61 10.28
C GLU A 184 0.48 -17.84 9.83
N ASP A 185 -0.66 -17.62 9.15
CA ASP A 185 -1.46 -18.73 8.62
C ASP A 185 -1.00 -19.12 7.21
N LYS A 186 -0.66 -20.38 7.03
CA LYS A 186 -0.14 -20.88 5.76
C LYS A 186 -1.12 -20.75 4.59
N TYR A 187 -2.42 -20.83 4.84
CA TYR A 187 -3.44 -20.74 3.78
C TYR A 187 -3.63 -19.27 3.36
N ASP A 188 -3.72 -18.36 4.35
CA ASP A 188 -3.81 -16.91 4.08
C ASP A 188 -2.55 -16.41 3.36
N VAL A 189 -1.36 -16.75 3.85
CA VAL A 189 -0.09 -16.40 3.19
C VAL A 189 -0.05 -16.92 1.76
N THR A 190 -0.50 -18.17 1.53
CA THR A 190 -0.52 -18.78 0.20
C THR A 190 -1.48 -18.05 -0.75
N ASN A 191 -2.71 -17.81 -0.31
CA ASN A 191 -3.73 -17.17 -1.16
C ASN A 191 -3.31 -15.74 -1.54
N LYS A 192 -2.79 -14.99 -0.56
CA LYS A 192 -2.31 -13.62 -0.77
C LYS A 192 -1.09 -13.57 -1.69
N SER A 193 -0.10 -14.44 -1.44
CA SER A 193 1.07 -14.58 -2.31
C SER A 193 0.69 -14.96 -3.74
N LEU A 194 -0.31 -15.83 -3.90
CA LEU A 194 -0.81 -16.26 -5.21
C LEU A 194 -1.53 -15.12 -5.93
N SER A 195 -2.38 -14.35 -5.24
CA SER A 195 -3.07 -13.19 -5.80
C SER A 195 -2.07 -12.11 -6.25
N TYR A 196 -1.10 -11.79 -5.39
CA TYR A 196 0.00 -10.88 -5.72
C TYR A 196 0.78 -11.35 -6.96
N LEU A 197 1.22 -12.61 -6.98
CA LEU A 197 1.95 -13.21 -8.10
C LEU A 197 1.15 -13.13 -9.40
N LYS A 198 -0.13 -13.49 -9.38
CA LYS A 198 -1.00 -13.45 -10.56
C LYS A 198 -1.16 -12.03 -11.10
N GLY A 199 -1.36 -11.04 -10.22
CA GLY A 199 -1.44 -9.64 -10.61
C GLY A 199 -0.18 -9.18 -11.32
N MET A 200 0.99 -9.44 -10.74
CA MET A 200 2.28 -9.06 -11.32
C MET A 200 2.58 -9.79 -12.64
N GLN A 201 2.30 -11.10 -12.70
CA GLN A 201 2.53 -11.89 -13.92
C GLN A 201 1.53 -11.57 -15.05
N SER A 202 0.36 -10.98 -14.77
CA SER A 202 -0.57 -10.52 -15.81
C SER A 202 0.02 -9.38 -16.66
N GLU A 203 0.97 -8.63 -16.10
CA GLU A 203 1.71 -7.56 -16.79
C GLU A 203 3.00 -8.06 -17.47
N GLY A 204 3.30 -9.37 -17.35
CA GLY A 204 4.46 -10.00 -17.97
C GLY A 204 5.71 -10.02 -17.08
N ILE A 205 5.65 -9.51 -15.86
CA ILE A 205 6.77 -9.53 -14.91
C ILE A 205 6.88 -10.91 -14.24
N MET A 206 8.08 -11.49 -14.26
CA MET A 206 8.33 -12.74 -13.57
C MET A 206 8.40 -12.54 -12.06
N GLY A 207 7.71 -13.39 -11.30
CA GLY A 207 7.81 -13.40 -9.84
C GLY A 207 8.80 -14.44 -9.34
N SER A 208 9.52 -14.09 -8.26
CA SER A 208 10.41 -14.99 -7.53
C SER A 208 9.97 -15.12 -6.09
N ALA A 209 9.36 -16.25 -5.75
CA ALA A 209 8.95 -16.51 -4.37
C ALA A 209 10.15 -16.68 -3.45
N LYS A 210 10.11 -16.09 -2.26
CA LYS A 210 11.22 -16.09 -1.29
C LYS A 210 10.72 -16.17 0.15
N HIS A 211 11.55 -16.67 1.08
CA HIS A 211 12.92 -17.17 0.95
C HIS A 211 12.94 -18.70 1.17
N PHE A 212 13.06 -19.47 0.09
CA PHE A 212 12.98 -20.93 0.14
C PHE A 212 14.06 -21.55 1.04
N PRO A 213 13.74 -22.57 1.88
CA PRO A 213 12.45 -23.24 2.00
C PRO A 213 11.49 -22.65 3.07
N GLY A 214 11.73 -21.45 3.57
CA GLY A 214 10.88 -20.69 4.52
C GLY A 214 11.71 -20.08 5.65
N HIS A 215 11.69 -18.75 5.78
CA HIS A 215 12.50 -17.95 6.71
C HIS A 215 11.66 -17.37 7.87
N GLY A 216 10.36 -17.69 7.93
CA GLY A 216 9.41 -17.02 8.83
C GLY A 216 9.56 -17.30 10.32
N ASP A 217 10.30 -18.38 10.70
CA ASP A 217 10.49 -18.76 12.11
C ASP A 217 11.90 -18.45 12.65
N THR A 218 12.80 -17.86 11.87
CA THR A 218 14.16 -17.58 12.31
C THR A 218 14.20 -16.48 13.38
N SER A 219 15.14 -16.59 14.33
CA SER A 219 15.39 -15.60 15.39
C SER A 219 16.67 -14.80 15.18
N LYS A 220 17.41 -15.07 14.10
CA LYS A 220 18.68 -14.42 13.76
C LYS A 220 18.61 -13.82 12.36
N ASP A 221 19.35 -12.73 12.17
CA ASP A 221 19.51 -12.03 10.91
C ASP A 221 20.46 -12.82 9.98
N SER A 222 19.95 -13.27 8.83
CA SER A 222 20.75 -14.01 7.82
C SER A 222 21.84 -13.17 7.16
N HIS A 223 21.74 -11.83 7.20
CA HIS A 223 22.81 -10.95 6.72
C HIS A 223 24.05 -10.98 7.63
N LYS A 224 23.86 -11.30 8.92
CA LYS A 224 24.92 -11.25 9.94
C LYS A 224 25.41 -12.62 10.39
N THR A 225 24.58 -13.65 10.26
CA THR A 225 24.86 -15.00 10.74
C THR A 225 24.18 -16.03 9.86
N LEU A 226 24.46 -17.33 10.06
CA LEU A 226 23.69 -18.43 9.47
C LEU A 226 22.54 -18.82 10.43
N PRO A 227 21.26 -18.44 10.14
CA PRO A 227 20.13 -18.85 10.97
C PRO A 227 19.89 -20.36 10.86
N THR A 228 19.44 -20.98 11.94
CA THR A 228 19.14 -22.42 11.99
C THR A 228 17.63 -22.62 12.19
N ILE A 229 17.02 -23.44 11.34
CA ILE A 229 15.64 -23.92 11.47
C ILE A 229 15.66 -25.34 12.04
N THR A 230 15.19 -25.51 13.26
CA THR A 230 15.26 -26.80 13.98
C THR A 230 14.02 -27.70 13.79
N PHE A 231 13.07 -27.28 12.98
CA PHE A 231 11.85 -28.05 12.73
C PHE A 231 12.12 -29.40 12.05
N SER A 232 11.22 -30.35 12.34
CA SER A 232 11.22 -31.64 11.63
C SER A 232 10.93 -31.46 10.14
N ALA A 233 11.45 -32.38 9.33
CA ALA A 233 11.17 -32.39 7.89
C ALA A 233 9.66 -32.47 7.58
N LYS A 234 8.87 -33.11 8.45
CA LYS A 234 7.40 -33.16 8.34
C LYS A 234 6.80 -31.76 8.53
N ARG A 235 7.18 -31.04 9.58
CA ARG A 235 6.69 -29.66 9.84
C ARG A 235 7.02 -28.74 8.67
N ILE A 236 8.28 -28.74 8.20
CA ILE A 236 8.70 -27.93 7.04
C ILE A 236 7.88 -28.29 5.80
N ASN A 237 7.66 -29.58 5.55
CA ASN A 237 6.82 -30.00 4.43
C ASN A 237 5.37 -29.52 4.56
N ASP A 238 4.77 -29.61 5.75
CA ASP A 238 3.34 -29.36 5.94
C ASP A 238 3.00 -27.88 6.07
N VAL A 239 3.97 -27.03 6.42
CA VAL A 239 3.77 -25.59 6.64
C VAL A 239 4.63 -24.76 5.69
N GLU A 240 5.95 -24.70 5.89
CA GLU A 240 6.83 -23.77 5.17
C GLU A 240 6.82 -23.99 3.65
N LEU A 241 6.74 -25.24 3.20
CA LEU A 241 6.70 -25.58 1.77
C LEU A 241 5.30 -25.52 1.17
N PHE A 242 4.25 -25.28 1.97
CA PHE A 242 2.87 -25.26 1.47
C PHE A 242 2.65 -24.14 0.44
N PRO A 243 3.04 -22.88 0.69
CA PRO A 243 2.91 -21.81 -0.30
C PRO A 243 3.64 -22.12 -1.60
N TYR A 244 4.87 -22.59 -1.51
CA TYR A 244 5.67 -22.92 -2.72
C TYR A 244 5.01 -23.97 -3.60
N ARG A 245 4.39 -25.01 -3.01
CA ARG A 245 3.68 -26.03 -3.81
C ARG A 245 2.53 -25.43 -4.60
N GLU A 246 1.76 -24.54 -4.00
CA GLU A 246 0.62 -23.90 -4.65
C GLU A 246 1.06 -22.89 -5.72
N LEU A 247 2.09 -22.09 -5.43
CA LEU A 247 2.65 -21.14 -6.41
C LEU A 247 3.27 -21.87 -7.61
N ILE A 248 3.98 -23.01 -7.40
CA ILE A 248 4.54 -23.83 -8.47
C ILE A 248 3.44 -24.38 -9.40
N LYS A 249 2.31 -24.82 -8.86
CA LYS A 249 1.14 -25.23 -9.65
C LYS A 249 0.56 -24.08 -10.49
N ASN A 250 0.77 -22.84 -10.05
CA ASN A 250 0.28 -21.62 -10.67
C ASN A 250 1.38 -20.84 -11.45
N ASN A 251 2.31 -21.58 -12.08
CA ASN A 251 3.33 -21.05 -12.98
C ASN A 251 4.31 -20.05 -12.35
N LEU A 252 4.72 -20.26 -11.10
CA LEU A 252 5.78 -19.50 -10.46
C LEU A 252 7.07 -19.52 -11.31
N SER A 253 7.56 -18.34 -11.70
CA SER A 253 8.68 -18.21 -12.64
C SER A 253 10.04 -18.45 -12.01
N ALA A 254 10.22 -18.04 -10.74
CA ALA A 254 11.50 -18.20 -10.03
C ALA A 254 11.30 -18.50 -8.53
N VAL A 255 12.32 -19.06 -7.91
CA VAL A 255 12.44 -19.27 -6.46
C VAL A 255 13.79 -18.74 -6.01
N MET A 256 13.81 -17.87 -5.01
CA MET A 256 15.03 -17.43 -4.32
C MET A 256 15.28 -18.30 -3.10
N VAL A 257 16.48 -18.85 -3.01
CA VAL A 257 16.89 -19.78 -1.95
C VAL A 257 17.69 -19.03 -0.88
N ALA A 258 17.20 -19.04 0.34
CA ALA A 258 17.84 -18.39 1.48
C ALA A 258 19.13 -19.09 1.95
N HIS A 259 19.91 -18.39 2.77
CA HIS A 259 21.08 -18.95 3.47
C HIS A 259 20.68 -19.37 4.89
N MET A 260 20.26 -20.63 5.04
CA MET A 260 19.81 -21.17 6.34
C MET A 260 20.35 -22.58 6.56
N GLU A 261 20.68 -22.90 7.79
CA GLU A 261 20.95 -24.25 8.22
C GLU A 261 19.65 -24.98 8.58
N ILE A 262 19.42 -26.14 7.99
CA ILE A 262 18.19 -26.92 8.20
C ILE A 262 18.57 -28.40 8.42
N PRO A 263 18.93 -28.81 9.65
CA PRO A 263 19.47 -30.14 9.94
C PRO A 263 18.53 -31.29 9.58
N SER A 264 17.20 -31.03 9.54
CA SER A 264 16.22 -32.05 9.14
C SER A 264 16.21 -32.33 7.63
N LEU A 265 16.73 -31.42 6.79
CA LEU A 265 16.77 -31.53 5.32
C LEU A 265 18.21 -31.73 4.80
N GLU A 266 19.22 -31.19 5.49
CA GLU A 266 20.63 -31.29 5.17
C GLU A 266 21.41 -31.78 6.40
N LYS A 267 22.17 -32.89 6.26
CA LYS A 267 22.88 -33.52 7.38
C LYS A 267 24.25 -32.93 7.64
N GLU A 268 24.85 -32.27 6.67
CA GLU A 268 26.10 -31.57 6.84
C GLU A 268 25.94 -30.35 7.72
N PRO A 269 26.60 -30.30 8.91
CA PRO A 269 26.42 -29.20 9.86
C PRO A 269 26.85 -27.87 9.24
N LYS A 270 26.10 -26.81 9.58
CA LYS A 270 26.31 -25.40 9.14
C LYS A 270 26.28 -25.21 7.62
N LYS A 271 25.84 -26.19 6.85
CA LYS A 271 25.69 -26.04 5.39
C LYS A 271 24.47 -25.21 5.05
N PRO A 272 24.68 -24.05 4.39
CA PRO A 272 23.54 -23.22 3.94
C PRO A 272 22.67 -23.97 2.94
N SER A 273 21.35 -23.76 3.03
CA SER A 273 20.35 -24.32 2.09
C SER A 273 20.70 -24.03 0.62
N THR A 274 21.26 -22.86 0.33
CA THR A 274 21.74 -22.46 -1.00
C THR A 274 22.82 -23.36 -1.56
N LEU A 275 23.64 -24.00 -0.71
CA LEU A 275 24.71 -24.91 -1.12
C LEU A 275 24.28 -26.38 -1.03
N SER A 276 23.04 -26.67 -0.65
CA SER A 276 22.55 -28.03 -0.42
C SER A 276 21.89 -28.66 -1.65
N LYS A 277 22.51 -29.67 -2.23
CA LYS A 277 21.94 -30.51 -3.28
C LYS A 277 20.66 -31.25 -2.81
N ASN A 278 20.56 -31.56 -1.51
CA ASN A 278 19.40 -32.21 -0.93
C ASN A 278 18.18 -31.27 -0.98
N ILE A 279 18.37 -29.96 -0.67
CA ILE A 279 17.32 -28.96 -0.64
C ILE A 279 16.95 -28.50 -2.05
N ILE A 280 17.93 -28.16 -2.89
CA ILE A 280 17.66 -27.59 -4.21
C ILE A 280 17.32 -28.67 -5.24
N THR A 281 18.26 -29.61 -5.46
CA THR A 281 18.07 -30.61 -6.53
C THR A 281 17.05 -31.67 -6.13
N LYS A 282 17.18 -32.28 -4.94
CA LYS A 282 16.31 -33.41 -4.56
C LYS A 282 14.91 -32.92 -4.13
N LEU A 283 14.82 -31.90 -3.25
CA LEU A 283 13.52 -31.41 -2.75
C LEU A 283 12.84 -30.50 -3.77
N LEU A 284 13.40 -29.32 -4.08
CA LEU A 284 12.74 -28.31 -4.92
C LEU A 284 12.54 -28.81 -6.37
N LYS A 285 13.64 -29.19 -7.05
CA LYS A 285 13.57 -29.55 -8.48
C LYS A 285 12.92 -30.91 -8.73
N LYS A 286 13.30 -31.98 -7.97
CA LYS A 286 12.80 -33.34 -8.23
C LYS A 286 11.47 -33.62 -7.52
N LYS A 287 11.40 -33.48 -6.18
CA LYS A 287 10.21 -33.82 -5.39
C LYS A 287 9.05 -32.85 -5.65
N MET A 288 9.32 -31.52 -5.59
CA MET A 288 8.29 -30.49 -5.85
C MET A 288 8.10 -30.19 -7.35
N LYS A 289 8.94 -30.78 -8.23
CA LYS A 289 8.84 -30.67 -9.71
C LYS A 289 8.98 -29.23 -10.22
N PHE A 290 9.70 -28.36 -9.53
CA PHE A 290 9.92 -26.98 -9.95
C PHE A 290 10.83 -26.93 -11.18
N LYS A 291 10.38 -26.21 -12.22
CA LYS A 291 11.06 -26.07 -13.52
C LYS A 291 11.52 -24.63 -13.82
N GLY A 292 11.10 -23.65 -13.02
CA GLY A 292 11.50 -22.24 -13.15
C GLY A 292 12.96 -21.97 -12.74
N LEU A 293 13.35 -20.70 -12.73
CA LEU A 293 14.69 -20.27 -12.30
C LEU A 293 14.88 -20.51 -10.80
N VAL A 294 16.04 -21.02 -10.43
CA VAL A 294 16.49 -21.10 -9.03
C VAL A 294 17.60 -20.08 -8.84
N ILE A 295 17.37 -19.11 -7.98
CA ILE A 295 18.24 -17.96 -7.74
C ILE A 295 18.75 -18.04 -6.31
N THR A 296 20.01 -17.79 -6.07
CA THR A 296 20.54 -17.67 -4.71
C THR A 296 20.04 -16.38 -4.06
N ASP A 297 19.95 -16.33 -2.75
CA ASP A 297 20.03 -15.06 -2.04
C ASP A 297 21.44 -14.47 -2.25
N ALA A 298 21.71 -13.26 -1.74
CA ALA A 298 22.96 -12.55 -1.99
C ALA A 298 24.18 -13.34 -1.49
N MET A 299 25.09 -13.70 -2.39
CA MET A 299 26.22 -14.57 -2.08
C MET A 299 27.34 -13.91 -1.26
N ASP A 300 27.28 -12.58 -1.09
CA ASP A 300 28.15 -11.79 -0.20
C ASP A 300 27.71 -11.82 1.27
N MET A 301 26.55 -12.43 1.59
CA MET A 301 26.05 -12.54 2.96
C MET A 301 26.94 -13.46 3.81
N LYS A 302 27.19 -13.07 5.09
CA LYS A 302 28.01 -13.84 6.03
C LYS A 302 27.62 -15.30 6.18
N GLY A 303 26.34 -15.61 6.15
CA GLY A 303 25.83 -16.97 6.28
C GLY A 303 26.34 -17.95 5.21
N VAL A 304 26.82 -17.43 4.07
CA VAL A 304 27.40 -18.24 2.99
C VAL A 304 28.93 -18.08 2.89
N VAL A 305 29.41 -16.85 3.07
CA VAL A 305 30.86 -16.56 3.00
C VAL A 305 31.67 -17.36 4.05
N ASP A 306 31.12 -17.45 5.27
CA ASP A 306 31.78 -18.15 6.39
C ASP A 306 31.81 -19.70 6.25
N PHE A 307 31.03 -20.25 5.30
CA PHE A 307 31.01 -21.71 5.04
C PHE A 307 32.15 -22.18 4.11
N ASN A 308 33.07 -21.32 3.74
CA ASN A 308 34.12 -21.64 2.77
C ASN A 308 35.08 -22.77 3.31
N LYS A 309 34.93 -23.98 2.77
CA LYS A 309 35.84 -25.09 3.07
C LYS A 309 36.75 -25.34 1.85
N ASP A 310 36.62 -26.42 1.14
CA ASP A 310 37.53 -26.82 0.09
C ASP A 310 37.20 -26.26 -1.31
N GLN A 311 36.07 -25.62 -1.49
CA GLN A 311 35.58 -25.11 -2.78
C GLN A 311 34.83 -23.79 -2.60
N SER A 312 34.88 -22.92 -3.63
CA SER A 312 34.16 -21.64 -3.59
C SER A 312 32.66 -21.86 -3.44
N ALA A 313 32.02 -20.91 -2.73
CA ALA A 313 30.58 -20.91 -2.52
C ALA A 313 29.81 -20.95 -3.84
N ASP A 314 30.26 -20.22 -4.87
CA ASP A 314 29.61 -20.14 -6.19
C ASP A 314 29.63 -21.51 -6.91
N VAL A 315 30.74 -22.22 -6.88
CA VAL A 315 30.87 -23.59 -7.43
C VAL A 315 29.88 -24.52 -6.71
N ASN A 316 29.87 -24.47 -5.37
CA ASN A 316 28.97 -25.29 -4.56
C ASN A 316 27.48 -24.93 -4.82
N ALA A 317 27.14 -23.66 -5.00
CA ALA A 317 25.79 -23.23 -5.34
C ALA A 317 25.33 -23.78 -6.70
N LEU A 318 26.22 -23.76 -7.72
CA LEU A 318 25.91 -24.36 -9.03
C LEU A 318 25.76 -25.89 -8.92
N LEU A 319 26.62 -26.57 -8.18
CA LEU A 319 26.55 -28.02 -7.95
C LEU A 319 25.26 -28.41 -7.18
N ALA A 320 24.83 -27.58 -6.26
CA ALA A 320 23.57 -27.76 -5.55
C ALA A 320 22.36 -27.65 -6.48
N GLY A 321 22.44 -26.83 -7.54
CA GLY A 321 21.41 -26.73 -8.55
C GLY A 321 20.87 -25.32 -8.80
N ASN A 322 21.46 -24.26 -8.24
CA ASN A 322 21.05 -22.89 -8.57
C ASN A 322 21.36 -22.57 -10.04
N ASP A 323 20.57 -21.71 -10.63
CA ASP A 323 20.71 -21.29 -12.02
C ASP A 323 21.33 -19.88 -12.14
N ILE A 324 21.01 -18.97 -11.19
CA ILE A 324 21.55 -17.61 -11.10
C ILE A 324 22.24 -17.44 -9.74
N LEU A 325 23.42 -16.85 -9.76
CA LEU A 325 24.22 -16.46 -8.60
C LEU A 325 24.07 -14.95 -8.40
N LEU A 326 23.35 -14.56 -7.34
CA LEU A 326 23.07 -13.16 -7.05
C LEU A 326 24.18 -12.58 -6.17
N MET A 327 24.75 -11.44 -6.57
CA MET A 327 25.73 -10.68 -5.81
C MET A 327 26.91 -11.53 -5.33
N PRO A 328 27.75 -12.11 -6.23
CA PRO A 328 28.92 -12.84 -5.82
C PRO A 328 29.85 -11.94 -4.99
N ASN A 329 30.52 -12.52 -3.97
CA ASN A 329 31.39 -11.75 -3.09
C ASN A 329 32.59 -11.11 -3.84
N ASP A 330 33.17 -11.86 -4.79
CA ASP A 330 34.18 -11.39 -5.75
C ASP A 330 33.86 -12.01 -7.12
N LEU A 331 33.43 -11.18 -8.07
CA LEU A 331 32.99 -11.60 -9.39
C LEU A 331 34.11 -12.23 -10.22
N ASP A 332 35.32 -11.65 -10.17
CA ASP A 332 36.46 -12.15 -10.93
C ASP A 332 36.96 -13.48 -10.36
N GLU A 333 36.99 -13.63 -9.05
CA GLU A 333 37.31 -14.88 -8.37
C GLU A 333 36.26 -15.96 -8.67
N SER A 334 34.99 -15.65 -8.55
CA SER A 334 33.85 -16.55 -8.84
C SER A 334 33.93 -17.07 -10.29
N THR A 335 34.23 -16.19 -11.23
CA THR A 335 34.40 -16.54 -12.64
C THR A 335 35.56 -17.49 -12.84
N ARG A 336 36.75 -17.22 -12.23
CA ARG A 336 37.92 -18.11 -12.27
C ARG A 336 37.64 -19.48 -11.67
N ASN A 337 36.96 -19.54 -10.54
CA ASN A 337 36.62 -20.77 -9.83
C ASN A 337 35.67 -21.66 -10.66
N ILE A 338 34.61 -21.08 -11.27
CA ILE A 338 33.71 -21.82 -12.14
C ILE A 338 34.45 -22.33 -13.39
N LYS A 339 35.31 -21.51 -13.99
CA LYS A 339 36.13 -21.91 -15.15
C LYS A 339 37.05 -23.06 -14.82
N SER A 340 37.70 -23.03 -13.64
CA SER A 340 38.53 -24.14 -13.14
C SER A 340 37.69 -25.39 -12.89
N ALA A 341 36.51 -25.27 -12.29
CA ALA A 341 35.63 -26.41 -12.03
C ALA A 341 35.09 -27.06 -13.32
N LEU A 342 34.88 -26.29 -14.38
CA LEU A 342 34.56 -26.81 -15.72
C LEU A 342 35.75 -27.56 -16.32
N LYS A 343 36.96 -26.97 -16.27
CA LYS A 343 38.18 -27.58 -16.80
C LYS A 343 38.52 -28.91 -16.13
N THR A 344 38.29 -29.04 -14.82
CA THR A 344 38.50 -30.28 -14.05
C THR A 344 37.36 -31.29 -14.17
N GLY A 345 36.26 -30.93 -14.84
CA GLY A 345 35.06 -31.77 -14.96
C GLY A 345 34.20 -31.85 -13.69
N LEU A 346 34.51 -31.05 -12.65
CA LEU A 346 33.71 -30.96 -11.43
C LEU A 346 32.32 -30.40 -11.73
N ILE A 347 32.24 -29.34 -12.54
CA ILE A 347 31.03 -28.89 -13.20
C ILE A 347 31.03 -29.39 -14.63
N THR A 348 30.00 -30.12 -15.05
CA THR A 348 29.91 -30.60 -16.44
C THR A 348 29.38 -29.49 -17.36
N GLU A 349 29.84 -29.50 -18.63
CA GLU A 349 29.30 -28.61 -19.68
C GLU A 349 27.76 -28.68 -19.75
N LYS A 350 27.19 -29.87 -19.63
CA LYS A 350 25.76 -30.11 -19.58
C LYS A 350 25.07 -29.39 -18.42
N ARG A 351 25.76 -29.26 -17.27
CA ARG A 351 25.23 -28.49 -16.12
C ARG A 351 25.22 -27.00 -16.40
N LEU A 352 26.28 -26.47 -17.01
CA LEU A 352 26.37 -25.08 -17.44
C LEU A 352 25.27 -24.78 -18.50
N GLU A 353 25.21 -25.57 -19.56
CA GLU A 353 24.21 -25.49 -20.63
C GLU A 353 22.79 -25.42 -20.08
N TYR A 354 22.44 -26.31 -19.15
CA TYR A 354 21.13 -26.35 -18.52
C TYR A 354 20.74 -25.00 -17.88
N SER A 355 21.64 -24.37 -17.12
CA SER A 355 21.34 -23.09 -16.47
C SER A 355 21.33 -21.94 -17.46
N VAL A 356 22.32 -21.86 -18.37
CA VAL A 356 22.36 -20.76 -19.35
C VAL A 356 21.13 -20.79 -20.25
N LYS A 357 20.73 -21.95 -20.76
CA LYS A 357 19.49 -22.06 -21.57
C LYS A 357 18.24 -21.67 -20.80
N LYS A 358 18.14 -21.98 -19.51
CA LYS A 358 17.01 -21.50 -18.67
C LYS A 358 17.02 -19.99 -18.52
N ILE A 359 18.18 -19.38 -18.31
CA ILE A 359 18.32 -17.92 -18.23
C ILE A 359 17.92 -17.27 -19.56
N LEU A 360 18.38 -17.83 -20.68
CA LEU A 360 17.99 -17.36 -22.02
C LEU A 360 16.47 -17.52 -22.26
N MET A 361 15.85 -18.63 -21.81
CA MET A 361 14.39 -18.80 -21.88
C MET A 361 13.66 -17.70 -21.08
N ALA A 362 14.16 -17.33 -19.90
CA ALA A 362 13.60 -16.25 -19.10
C ALA A 362 13.77 -14.89 -19.80
N LYS A 363 14.92 -14.62 -20.40
CA LYS A 363 15.18 -13.43 -21.21
C LYS A 363 14.21 -13.33 -22.39
N TYR A 364 13.99 -14.43 -23.11
CA TYR A 364 13.02 -14.46 -24.21
C TYR A 364 11.59 -14.20 -23.70
N LYS A 365 11.19 -14.84 -22.61
CA LYS A 365 9.89 -14.61 -21.96
C LYS A 365 9.68 -13.17 -21.54
N ALA A 366 10.72 -12.51 -21.08
CA ALA A 366 10.72 -11.09 -20.73
C ALA A 366 10.69 -10.14 -21.94
N GLY A 367 10.69 -10.65 -23.17
CA GLY A 367 10.68 -9.85 -24.38
C GLY A 367 12.06 -9.36 -24.85
N LEU A 368 13.15 -9.75 -24.18
CA LEU A 368 14.50 -9.26 -24.43
C LEU A 368 15.08 -9.68 -25.81
N HIS A 369 14.43 -10.60 -26.51
CA HIS A 369 14.73 -10.91 -27.91
C HIS A 369 14.32 -9.79 -28.89
N LYS A 370 13.57 -8.79 -28.41
CA LYS A 370 13.14 -7.56 -29.10
C LYS A 370 13.30 -6.39 -28.15
N LEU A 371 14.55 -6.15 -27.75
CA LEU A 371 14.87 -5.11 -26.77
C LEU A 371 14.47 -3.73 -27.28
N GLU A 372 13.63 -3.04 -26.52
CA GLU A 372 13.23 -1.65 -26.76
C GLU A 372 13.83 -0.74 -25.69
N LYS A 373 14.19 0.48 -26.07
CA LYS A 373 14.66 1.49 -25.11
C LYS A 373 13.50 1.99 -24.25
N ILE A 374 13.75 2.20 -22.97
CA ILE A 374 12.82 2.84 -22.05
C ILE A 374 12.68 4.32 -22.49
N ASN A 375 11.43 4.75 -22.72
CA ASN A 375 11.12 6.15 -22.94
C ASN A 375 11.18 6.90 -21.60
N LEU A 376 11.97 7.97 -21.52
CA LEU A 376 12.15 8.76 -20.28
C LEU A 376 11.06 9.82 -20.08
N ASN A 377 10.29 10.14 -21.12
CA ASN A 377 9.23 11.16 -21.01
C ASN A 377 8.16 10.71 -20.01
N ASN A 378 7.80 11.61 -19.10
CA ASN A 378 6.74 11.43 -18.09
C ASN A 378 6.91 10.20 -17.17
N ILE A 379 8.10 9.59 -17.15
CA ILE A 379 8.31 8.32 -16.43
C ILE A 379 8.07 8.46 -14.90
N VAL A 380 8.40 9.60 -14.30
CA VAL A 380 8.18 9.86 -12.87
C VAL A 380 6.68 9.96 -12.57
N ASP A 381 5.94 10.70 -13.39
CA ASP A 381 4.49 10.86 -13.20
C ASP A 381 3.74 9.53 -13.39
N GLU A 382 4.17 8.71 -14.36
CA GLU A 382 3.59 7.38 -14.60
C GLU A 382 3.83 6.36 -13.46
N MET A 383 4.83 6.62 -12.60
CA MET A 383 5.14 5.81 -11.42
C MET A 383 4.45 6.31 -10.13
N ASN A 384 3.73 7.45 -10.19
CA ASN A 384 3.10 8.11 -9.06
C ASN A 384 1.65 8.50 -9.37
N GLN A 385 0.91 7.58 -9.95
CA GLN A 385 -0.46 7.82 -10.40
C GLN A 385 -1.45 7.90 -9.23
N ASP A 386 -2.51 8.70 -9.40
CA ASP A 386 -3.59 8.81 -8.43
C ASP A 386 -4.32 7.48 -8.20
N GLU A 387 -4.34 6.58 -9.20
CA GLU A 387 -4.89 5.23 -9.07
C GLU A 387 -4.14 4.39 -8.03
N ASP A 388 -2.82 4.55 -7.93
CA ASP A 388 -2.01 3.88 -6.91
C ASP A 388 -2.40 4.37 -5.52
N ARG A 389 -2.58 5.68 -5.38
CA ARG A 389 -3.01 6.31 -4.13
C ARG A 389 -4.43 5.88 -3.74
N ALA A 390 -5.36 5.85 -4.68
CA ALA A 390 -6.73 5.41 -4.45
C ALA A 390 -6.78 3.94 -4.00
N LEU A 391 -5.98 3.06 -4.64
CA LEU A 391 -5.85 1.66 -4.24
C LEU A 391 -5.26 1.56 -2.83
N PHE A 392 -4.25 2.35 -2.50
CA PHE A 392 -3.68 2.38 -1.16
C PHE A 392 -4.71 2.82 -0.11
N GLU A 393 -5.51 3.85 -0.39
CA GLU A 393 -6.58 4.29 0.52
C GLU A 393 -7.60 3.18 0.76
N GLU A 394 -8.05 2.49 -0.29
CA GLU A 394 -9.02 1.39 -0.17
C GLU A 394 -8.46 0.23 0.64
N ILE A 395 -7.20 -0.16 0.40
CA ILE A 395 -6.49 -1.17 1.18
C ILE A 395 -6.43 -0.78 2.65
N THR A 396 -6.04 0.45 2.94
CA THR A 396 -5.90 0.94 4.31
C THR A 396 -7.26 0.97 5.01
N GLU A 397 -8.29 1.47 4.35
CA GLU A 397 -9.67 1.48 4.87
C GLU A 397 -10.13 0.07 5.27
N LYS A 398 -9.87 -0.94 4.43
CA LYS A 398 -10.30 -2.32 4.66
C LYS A 398 -9.37 -3.12 5.59
N SER A 399 -8.15 -2.64 5.85
CA SER A 399 -7.18 -3.33 6.71
C SER A 399 -7.24 -2.93 8.18
N ILE A 400 -7.70 -1.72 8.50
CA ILE A 400 -7.78 -1.26 9.89
C ILE A 400 -8.58 -2.26 10.73
N THR A 401 -7.95 -2.70 11.83
CA THR A 401 -8.43 -3.84 12.61
C THR A 401 -8.78 -3.43 14.04
N LEU A 402 -10.04 -3.53 14.40
CA LEU A 402 -10.52 -3.38 15.78
C LEU A 402 -10.43 -4.74 16.49
N ILE A 403 -9.62 -4.83 17.55
CA ILE A 403 -9.34 -6.09 18.25
C ILE A 403 -9.93 -6.16 19.66
N LYS A 404 -10.28 -5.00 20.23
CA LYS A 404 -10.99 -4.86 21.50
C LYS A 404 -11.98 -3.70 21.41
N ASN A 405 -13.19 -3.86 21.96
CA ASN A 405 -14.22 -2.81 21.98
C ASN A 405 -15.24 -3.11 23.09
N GLU A 406 -14.91 -2.74 24.31
CA GLU A 406 -15.79 -2.89 25.47
C GLU A 406 -16.94 -1.86 25.40
N ASP A 407 -18.12 -2.25 25.82
CA ASP A 407 -19.33 -1.42 25.82
C ASP A 407 -19.66 -0.76 24.47
N ASP A 408 -19.19 -1.31 23.37
CA ASP A 408 -19.38 -0.78 22.01
C ASP A 408 -19.09 0.73 21.90
N ILE A 409 -17.97 1.17 22.55
CA ILE A 409 -17.58 2.59 22.54
C ILE A 409 -17.17 3.08 21.14
N LEU A 410 -16.67 2.19 20.29
CA LEU A 410 -16.43 2.48 18.88
C LEU A 410 -17.52 1.87 17.98
N PRO A 411 -18.02 2.63 17.01
CA PRO A 411 -17.70 4.03 16.76
C PRO A 411 -18.31 4.97 17.80
N ILE A 412 -17.63 6.10 18.08
CA ILE A 412 -18.14 7.14 18.98
C ILE A 412 -19.41 7.72 18.37
N LYS A 413 -20.56 7.48 19.01
CA LYS A 413 -21.89 7.83 18.49
C LYS A 413 -22.26 9.28 18.78
N ASN A 414 -21.95 9.77 19.99
CA ASN A 414 -22.30 11.12 20.43
C ASN A 414 -21.16 12.11 20.13
N LEU A 415 -21.35 13.00 19.17
CA LEU A 415 -20.38 14.05 18.81
C LEU A 415 -20.30 15.20 19.81
N SER A 416 -21.24 15.30 20.75
CA SER A 416 -21.18 16.28 21.84
C SER A 416 -20.29 15.82 23.01
N SER A 417 -19.79 14.58 23.01
CA SER A 417 -18.85 14.09 24.00
C SER A 417 -17.55 14.88 23.96
N LYS A 418 -17.00 15.16 25.14
CA LYS A 418 -15.69 15.80 25.28
C LYS A 418 -14.59 14.76 25.10
N ILE A 419 -13.71 14.99 24.17
CA ILE A 419 -12.67 14.03 23.76
C ILE A 419 -11.30 14.67 23.91
N ALA A 420 -10.42 14.00 24.66
CA ALA A 420 -9.00 14.32 24.74
C ALA A 420 -8.21 13.41 23.78
N TYR A 421 -7.16 13.93 23.20
CA TYR A 421 -6.16 13.18 22.44
C TYR A 421 -4.79 13.29 23.09
N ILE A 422 -4.09 12.16 23.23
CA ILE A 422 -2.72 12.09 23.72
C ILE A 422 -1.87 11.39 22.67
N LYS A 423 -0.84 12.07 22.20
CA LYS A 423 0.15 11.50 21.30
C LYS A 423 1.26 10.83 22.10
N ILE A 424 1.59 9.58 21.76
CA ILE A 424 2.78 8.87 22.21
C ILE A 424 3.56 8.33 21.01
N GLY A 425 4.81 7.95 21.22
CA GLY A 425 5.72 7.58 20.15
C GLY A 425 6.47 8.79 19.57
N ASP A 426 7.30 8.55 18.55
CA ASP A 426 8.31 9.50 18.04
C ASP A 426 8.01 10.05 16.64
N ALA A 427 6.92 9.61 16.00
CA ALA A 427 6.58 10.01 14.64
C ALA A 427 5.46 11.07 14.59
N ASN A 428 5.24 11.62 13.39
CA ASN A 428 4.20 12.61 13.10
C ASN A 428 2.79 12.02 13.28
N HIS A 429 1.85 12.86 13.75
CA HIS A 429 0.44 12.52 14.00
C HIS A 429 -0.55 13.54 13.44
N ASP A 430 -0.08 14.50 12.66
CA ASP A 430 -0.84 15.70 12.29
C ASP A 430 -2.12 15.38 11.50
N GLU A 431 -2.05 14.46 10.55
CA GLU A 431 -3.23 14.09 9.77
C GLU A 431 -4.27 13.35 10.63
N PHE A 432 -3.82 12.55 11.62
CA PHE A 432 -4.74 11.90 12.55
C PHE A 432 -5.50 12.93 13.38
N TYR A 433 -4.78 13.86 14.03
CA TYR A 433 -5.37 14.91 14.86
C TYR A 433 -6.28 15.84 14.04
N LYS A 434 -5.85 16.25 12.86
CA LYS A 434 -6.66 17.03 11.92
C LYS A 434 -7.95 16.30 11.56
N THR A 435 -7.89 15.02 11.21
CA THR A 435 -9.05 14.24 10.80
C THR A 435 -10.02 13.99 11.95
N LEU A 436 -9.53 13.75 13.19
CA LEU A 436 -10.39 13.69 14.37
C LEU A 436 -11.24 14.97 14.52
N ASN A 437 -10.63 16.15 14.28
CA ASN A 437 -11.30 17.45 14.38
C ASN A 437 -12.25 17.76 13.21
N LEU A 438 -12.32 16.94 12.16
CA LEU A 438 -13.36 17.05 11.13
C LEU A 438 -14.75 16.60 11.65
N TYR A 439 -14.79 15.78 12.70
CA TYR A 439 -16.05 15.23 13.24
C TYR A 439 -16.55 15.95 14.48
N THR A 440 -15.65 16.26 15.39
CA THR A 440 -15.97 17.02 16.62
C THR A 440 -14.68 17.64 17.16
N LYS A 441 -14.84 18.61 18.09
CA LYS A 441 -13.69 19.19 18.78
C LYS A 441 -12.98 18.14 19.62
N VAL A 442 -11.69 17.92 19.35
CA VAL A 442 -10.80 17.04 20.10
C VAL A 442 -9.63 17.88 20.62
N ASP A 443 -9.43 17.90 21.92
CA ASP A 443 -8.37 18.70 22.53
C ASP A 443 -7.08 17.86 22.63
N ASN A 444 -5.96 18.41 22.11
CA ASN A 444 -4.66 17.76 22.19
C ASN A 444 -4.05 18.06 23.56
N ILE A 445 -3.84 17.04 24.40
CA ILE A 445 -3.33 17.14 25.75
C ILE A 445 -1.84 16.80 25.74
N THR A 446 -1.02 17.80 26.05
CA THR A 446 0.39 17.62 26.41
C THR A 446 0.50 17.64 27.94
N TYR A 447 1.39 16.86 28.52
CA TYR A 447 1.52 16.73 29.95
C TYR A 447 2.99 16.78 30.39
N ASP A 448 3.23 17.50 31.49
CA ASP A 448 4.56 17.59 32.09
C ASP A 448 4.78 16.53 33.18
N SER A 449 3.69 16.05 33.82
CA SER A 449 3.74 15.01 34.83
C SER A 449 2.47 14.16 34.85
N GLN A 450 2.59 12.92 35.30
CA GLN A 450 1.45 12.02 35.47
C GLN A 450 0.42 12.53 36.50
N ARG A 451 0.85 13.32 37.49
CA ARG A 451 -0.02 13.86 38.54
C ARG A 451 -0.98 14.93 38.03
N THR A 452 -0.52 15.81 37.16
CA THR A 452 -1.36 16.87 36.56
C THR A 452 -2.28 16.29 35.48
N LEU A 453 -1.81 15.31 34.73
CA LEU A 453 -2.53 14.72 33.62
C LEU A 453 -3.95 14.22 33.99
N LEU A 454 -4.12 13.49 35.12
CA LEU A 454 -5.44 13.01 35.50
C LEU A 454 -6.43 14.12 35.81
N ASN A 455 -5.94 15.23 36.42
CA ASN A 455 -6.77 16.41 36.66
C ASN A 455 -7.18 17.07 35.34
N ASP A 456 -6.25 17.17 34.39
CA ASP A 456 -6.50 17.77 33.07
C ASP A 456 -7.50 16.91 32.25
N LEU A 457 -7.51 15.59 32.48
CA LEU A 457 -8.40 14.66 31.81
C LEU A 457 -9.81 14.58 32.46
N ASN A 458 -10.04 15.15 33.66
CA ASN A 458 -11.33 15.09 34.35
C ASN A 458 -12.53 15.51 33.49
N PRO A 459 -12.45 16.58 32.69
CA PRO A 459 -13.60 17.04 31.90
C PRO A 459 -13.99 16.14 30.73
N TYR A 460 -13.16 15.15 30.35
CA TYR A 460 -13.33 14.37 29.13
C TYR A 460 -14.03 13.05 29.37
N ASP A 461 -14.93 12.69 28.43
CA ASP A 461 -15.67 11.43 28.43
C ASP A 461 -14.80 10.27 27.85
N TYR A 462 -13.97 10.60 26.84
CA TYR A 462 -13.07 9.67 26.16
C TYR A 462 -11.67 10.23 26.06
N VAL A 463 -10.69 9.35 26.09
CA VAL A 463 -9.29 9.67 25.78
C VAL A 463 -8.83 8.80 24.62
N ILE A 464 -8.46 9.41 23.52
CA ILE A 464 -7.83 8.74 22.39
C ILE A 464 -6.31 8.81 22.58
N ILE A 465 -5.64 7.65 22.64
CA ILE A 465 -4.19 7.56 22.69
C ILE A 465 -3.69 7.04 21.34
N GLY A 466 -2.94 7.86 20.61
CA GLY A 466 -2.30 7.49 19.35
C GLY A 466 -0.83 7.08 19.55
N PHE A 467 -0.49 5.82 19.28
CA PHE A 467 0.89 5.33 19.29
C PHE A 467 1.48 5.42 17.89
N HIS A 468 2.31 6.45 17.66
CA HIS A 468 2.85 6.80 16.35
C HIS A 468 4.34 6.46 16.25
N LYS A 469 4.70 5.50 15.37
CA LYS A 469 6.08 5.09 15.09
C LYS A 469 6.39 5.24 13.60
N SER A 470 7.65 5.56 13.28
CA SER A 470 8.08 5.74 11.88
C SER A 470 7.93 4.47 11.05
N ASN A 471 7.48 4.59 9.80
CA ASN A 471 7.42 3.46 8.84
C ASN A 471 8.72 3.25 8.07
N LYS A 472 9.74 4.08 8.24
CA LYS A 472 10.93 4.09 7.37
C LYS A 472 11.72 2.78 7.43
N ASP A 473 11.60 2.05 8.53
CA ASP A 473 12.31 0.78 8.73
C ASP A 473 11.32 -0.33 9.14
N PRO A 474 10.97 -1.26 8.23
CA PRO A 474 10.05 -2.36 8.52
C PRO A 474 10.63 -3.40 9.50
N PHE A 475 11.94 -3.37 9.74
CA PHE A 475 12.64 -4.36 10.59
C PHE A 475 12.58 -3.99 12.07
N GLN A 476 12.34 -2.73 12.44
CA GLN A 476 12.28 -2.29 13.83
C GLN A 476 11.14 -2.96 14.62
N PRO A 477 11.35 -3.31 15.89
CA PRO A 477 10.33 -3.94 16.72
C PRO A 477 9.17 -3.01 17.07
N TYR A 478 9.39 -1.68 17.12
CA TYR A 478 8.40 -0.65 17.46
C TYR A 478 7.63 -0.93 18.75
N LYS A 479 8.37 -1.24 19.82
CA LYS A 479 7.80 -1.52 21.15
C LYS A 479 7.45 -0.24 21.90
N PHE A 480 6.47 -0.33 22.80
CA PHE A 480 6.22 0.71 23.80
C PHE A 480 7.37 0.75 24.80
N ASN A 481 7.82 1.95 25.15
CA ASN A 481 8.77 2.15 26.24
C ASN A 481 8.06 2.09 27.63
N GLN A 482 8.81 2.10 28.71
CA GLN A 482 8.24 1.97 30.06
C GLN A 482 7.34 3.14 30.47
N GLU A 483 7.64 4.34 30.02
CA GLU A 483 6.85 5.54 30.33
C GLU A 483 5.52 5.50 29.56
N GLU A 484 5.55 5.13 28.29
CA GLU A 484 4.35 4.94 27.47
C GLU A 484 3.42 3.87 28.06
N LYS A 485 3.97 2.75 28.53
CA LYS A 485 3.21 1.68 29.20
C LYS A 485 2.54 2.17 30.50
N LYS A 486 3.30 2.90 31.34
CA LYS A 486 2.78 3.48 32.59
C LYS A 486 1.68 4.50 32.30
N LEU A 487 1.86 5.35 31.30
CA LEU A 487 0.85 6.32 30.88
C LEU A 487 -0.45 5.67 30.45
N ILE A 488 -0.38 4.67 29.57
CA ILE A 488 -1.57 3.94 29.10
C ILE A 488 -2.29 3.29 30.29
N SER A 489 -1.56 2.61 31.18
CA SER A 489 -2.15 1.99 32.37
C SER A 489 -2.82 3.01 33.29
N LEU A 490 -2.15 4.14 33.58
CA LEU A 490 -2.68 5.19 34.42
C LEU A 490 -3.98 5.78 33.87
N VAL A 491 -3.99 6.11 32.57
CA VAL A 491 -5.14 6.75 31.94
C VAL A 491 -6.30 5.76 31.80
N SER A 492 -6.03 4.50 31.40
CA SER A 492 -7.08 3.50 31.18
C SER A 492 -7.78 3.03 32.46
N GLN A 493 -7.12 3.09 33.63
CA GLN A 493 -7.74 2.82 34.92
C GLN A 493 -8.73 3.91 35.37
N ASN A 494 -8.66 5.10 34.78
CA ASN A 494 -9.44 6.26 35.21
C ASN A 494 -10.39 6.79 34.12
N LYS A 495 -10.19 6.44 32.88
CA LYS A 495 -10.93 6.96 31.71
C LYS A 495 -11.22 5.88 30.69
N LYS A 496 -12.26 6.09 29.87
CA LYS A 496 -12.53 5.27 28.69
C LYS A 496 -11.47 5.57 27.62
N VAL A 497 -10.58 4.61 27.37
CA VAL A 497 -9.43 4.80 26.45
C VAL A 497 -9.66 4.06 25.14
N VAL A 498 -9.46 4.79 24.04
CA VAL A 498 -9.27 4.24 22.70
C VAL A 498 -7.79 4.29 22.38
N LEU A 499 -7.13 3.13 22.37
CA LEU A 499 -5.73 3.01 21.95
C LEU A 499 -5.65 2.70 20.46
N ASN A 500 -5.10 3.61 19.67
CA ASN A 500 -4.84 3.41 18.24
C ASN A 500 -3.35 3.18 17.98
N VAL A 501 -3.00 2.04 17.38
CA VAL A 501 -1.61 1.61 17.20
C VAL A 501 -1.21 1.75 15.73
N PHE A 502 -0.39 2.76 15.43
CA PHE A 502 0.20 3.01 14.10
C PHE A 502 1.56 2.31 13.97
N ALA A 503 1.56 1.02 14.24
CA ALA A 503 2.70 0.12 14.14
C ALA A 503 2.24 -1.30 13.87
N LYS A 504 3.17 -2.21 13.56
CA LYS A 504 2.86 -3.63 13.41
C LYS A 504 2.23 -4.20 14.70
N PRO A 505 1.32 -5.21 14.59
CA PRO A 505 0.57 -5.75 15.74
C PRO A 505 1.44 -6.20 16.91
N TYR A 506 2.65 -6.66 16.63
CA TYR A 506 3.61 -7.12 17.66
C TYR A 506 4.02 -6.03 18.68
N ALA A 507 3.76 -4.75 18.39
CA ALA A 507 3.93 -3.69 19.38
C ALA A 507 3.11 -3.95 20.66
N LEU A 508 1.96 -4.63 20.53
CA LEU A 508 1.04 -4.94 21.64
C LEU A 508 1.45 -6.15 22.49
N MET A 509 2.55 -6.85 22.17
CA MET A 509 2.94 -8.07 22.90
C MET A 509 3.27 -7.82 24.37
N ASP A 510 3.88 -6.69 24.65
CA ASP A 510 4.45 -6.36 25.96
C ASP A 510 3.63 -5.31 26.72
N ILE A 511 2.37 -5.09 26.36
CA ILE A 511 1.50 -4.10 26.99
C ILE A 511 0.26 -4.75 27.60
N GLU A 512 -0.08 -4.33 28.84
CA GLU A 512 -1.35 -4.67 29.49
C GLU A 512 -2.48 -3.84 28.88
N THR A 513 -3.46 -4.51 28.29
CA THR A 513 -4.62 -3.84 27.66
C THR A 513 -5.93 -4.15 28.41
N LYS A 514 -5.86 -4.73 29.62
CA LYS A 514 -7.04 -5.14 30.38
C LYS A 514 -8.01 -3.97 30.58
N ASP A 515 -7.50 -2.82 31.03
CA ASP A 515 -8.29 -1.64 31.35
C ASP A 515 -8.51 -0.70 30.15
N VAL A 516 -7.87 -0.95 29.01
CA VAL A 516 -8.07 -0.21 27.77
C VAL A 516 -9.43 -0.60 27.17
N SER A 517 -10.33 0.36 26.97
CA SER A 517 -11.70 0.09 26.52
C SER A 517 -11.76 -0.34 25.04
N SER A 518 -10.91 0.20 24.19
CA SER A 518 -10.86 -0.16 22.77
C SER A 518 -9.45 -0.13 22.22
N VAL A 519 -9.10 -1.12 21.37
CA VAL A 519 -7.79 -1.22 20.73
C VAL A 519 -7.95 -1.36 19.22
N LEU A 520 -7.39 -0.40 18.49
CA LEU A 520 -7.38 -0.33 17.03
C LEU A 520 -5.96 -0.49 16.50
N VAL A 521 -5.75 -1.33 15.50
CA VAL A 521 -4.45 -1.55 14.84
C VAL A 521 -4.50 -1.00 13.42
N SER A 522 -3.60 -0.09 13.10
CA SER A 522 -3.50 0.61 11.81
C SER A 522 -2.24 0.25 11.02
N TYR A 523 -1.44 -0.68 11.54
CA TYR A 523 -0.25 -1.31 10.94
C TYR A 523 0.92 -0.37 10.60
N GLN A 524 0.65 0.80 10.03
CA GLN A 524 1.65 1.76 9.57
C GLN A 524 1.27 3.18 10.00
N ASN A 525 2.27 4.07 10.10
CA ASN A 525 2.09 5.49 10.44
C ASN A 525 2.34 6.36 9.21
N ASN A 526 1.41 6.41 8.28
CA ASN A 526 1.39 7.36 7.17
C ASN A 526 0.09 8.16 7.20
N GLU A 527 0.02 9.22 6.41
CA GLU A 527 -1.14 10.13 6.37
C GLU A 527 -2.45 9.39 6.07
N ILE A 528 -2.44 8.41 5.16
CA ILE A 528 -3.62 7.64 4.79
C ILE A 528 -4.09 6.78 5.96
N ALA A 529 -3.19 6.07 6.65
CA ALA A 529 -3.54 5.27 7.82
C ALA A 529 -4.07 6.14 8.96
N GLN A 530 -3.47 7.31 9.19
CA GLN A 530 -3.92 8.29 10.18
C GLN A 530 -5.33 8.80 9.85
N ASN A 531 -5.57 9.21 8.63
CA ASN A 531 -6.86 9.69 8.14
C ASN A 531 -7.95 8.61 8.28
N LYS A 532 -7.72 7.40 7.76
CA LYS A 532 -8.71 6.32 7.81
C LYS A 532 -8.99 5.84 9.22
N SER A 533 -7.99 5.83 10.10
CA SER A 533 -8.17 5.42 11.51
C SER A 533 -9.08 6.38 12.28
N ALA A 534 -8.93 7.69 12.10
CA ALA A 534 -9.82 8.69 12.69
C ALA A 534 -11.26 8.50 12.19
N GLN A 535 -11.44 8.18 10.92
CA GLN A 535 -12.75 7.91 10.33
C GLN A 535 -13.42 6.65 10.91
N VAL A 536 -12.64 5.59 11.19
CA VAL A 536 -13.14 4.39 11.88
C VAL A 536 -13.60 4.73 13.30
N ILE A 537 -12.83 5.52 14.05
CA ILE A 537 -13.18 5.93 15.42
C ILE A 537 -14.55 6.63 15.45
N PHE A 538 -14.84 7.47 14.47
CA PHE A 538 -16.13 8.17 14.38
C PHE A 538 -17.17 7.43 13.51
N GLY A 539 -16.87 6.24 12.99
CA GLY A 539 -17.82 5.43 12.23
C GLY A 539 -18.20 5.99 10.86
N ALA A 540 -17.40 6.87 10.29
CA ALA A 540 -17.59 7.29 8.90
C ALA A 540 -17.22 6.17 7.92
N ILE A 541 -16.33 5.29 8.33
CA ILE A 541 -16.03 4.01 7.68
C ILE A 541 -16.03 2.88 8.75
N PRO A 542 -16.34 1.63 8.37
CA PRO A 542 -16.33 0.50 9.30
C PRO A 542 -14.91 -0.03 9.53
N ALA A 543 -14.65 -0.63 10.69
CA ALA A 543 -13.49 -1.51 10.90
C ALA A 543 -13.77 -2.87 10.26
N LEU A 544 -12.92 -3.32 9.33
CA LEU A 544 -13.14 -4.54 8.53
C LEU A 544 -11.96 -5.52 8.58
N GLY A 545 -10.78 -5.07 9.00
CA GLY A 545 -9.56 -5.87 9.04
C GLY A 545 -9.62 -7.02 10.05
N LYS A 546 -8.71 -7.98 9.88
CA LYS A 546 -8.43 -9.07 10.82
C LYS A 546 -6.95 -9.10 11.16
N LEU A 547 -6.58 -9.55 12.38
CA LEU A 547 -5.17 -9.75 12.71
C LEU A 547 -4.57 -10.85 11.83
N PRO A 548 -3.51 -10.57 11.07
CA PRO A 548 -2.82 -11.58 10.26
C PRO A 548 -1.87 -12.45 11.07
N VAL A 549 -1.65 -12.10 12.33
CA VAL A 549 -0.74 -12.78 13.28
C VAL A 549 -1.32 -12.79 14.68
N SER A 550 -0.96 -13.78 15.48
CA SER A 550 -1.20 -13.81 16.91
C SER A 550 -0.27 -12.82 17.62
N VAL A 551 -0.81 -12.03 18.51
CA VAL A 551 -0.05 -11.10 19.35
C VAL A 551 0.18 -11.73 20.74
N ASN A 552 -0.91 -12.16 21.38
CA ASN A 552 -0.92 -12.85 22.66
C ASN A 552 -2.23 -13.64 22.82
N LYS A 553 -2.49 -14.21 23.99
CA LYS A 553 -3.71 -15.00 24.26
C LYS A 553 -5.01 -14.20 24.08
N SER A 554 -5.00 -12.90 24.37
CA SER A 554 -6.17 -12.01 24.22
C SER A 554 -6.41 -11.59 22.77
N PHE A 555 -5.35 -11.55 21.97
CA PHE A 555 -5.37 -11.14 20.58
C PHE A 555 -4.80 -12.26 19.68
N PRO A 556 -5.54 -13.36 19.51
CA PRO A 556 -5.14 -14.46 18.64
C PRO A 556 -5.24 -14.09 17.14
N LEU A 557 -4.67 -14.92 16.31
CA LEU A 557 -4.83 -14.88 14.85
C LEU A 557 -6.30 -14.72 14.45
N ASN A 558 -6.55 -13.93 13.42
CA ASN A 558 -7.89 -13.61 12.90
C ASN A 558 -8.79 -12.84 13.86
N LYS A 559 -8.28 -12.35 15.00
CA LYS A 559 -9.06 -11.48 15.88
C LYS A 559 -9.54 -10.26 15.10
N SER A 560 -10.84 -10.01 15.13
CA SER A 560 -11.51 -8.93 14.43
C SER A 560 -12.84 -8.61 15.08
N ILE A 561 -13.14 -7.33 15.27
CA ILE A 561 -14.45 -6.83 15.66
C ILE A 561 -14.90 -5.89 14.55
N LYS A 562 -15.95 -6.27 13.83
CA LYS A 562 -16.49 -5.45 12.75
C LYS A 562 -17.44 -4.41 13.29
N THR A 563 -17.30 -3.17 12.82
CA THR A 563 -18.23 -2.08 13.14
C THR A 563 -19.16 -1.77 11.97
N LYS A 564 -20.25 -1.05 12.24
CA LYS A 564 -21.14 -0.53 11.19
C LYS A 564 -20.75 0.91 10.87
N LYS A 565 -20.89 1.27 9.60
CA LYS A 565 -20.84 2.68 9.18
C LYS A 565 -22.02 3.42 9.80
N LEU A 566 -21.77 4.60 10.36
CA LEU A 566 -22.77 5.56 10.79
C LEU A 566 -23.11 6.50 9.63
N ASN A 567 -24.21 7.25 9.77
CA ASN A 567 -24.57 8.29 8.79
C ASN A 567 -23.67 9.53 8.94
N ARG A 568 -22.42 9.39 8.50
CA ARG A 568 -21.37 10.43 8.55
C ARG A 568 -20.61 10.46 7.25
N LEU A 569 -20.15 11.65 6.85
CA LEU A 569 -19.27 11.81 5.70
C LEU A 569 -17.92 11.11 5.95
N SER A 570 -17.48 10.36 4.98
CA SER A 570 -16.10 9.88 4.92
C SER A 570 -15.26 10.81 4.03
N TYR A 571 -13.93 10.71 4.15
CA TYR A 571 -12.98 11.55 3.41
C TYR A 571 -11.95 10.66 2.69
N GLY A 572 -11.59 11.01 1.45
CA GLY A 572 -10.59 10.30 0.69
C GLY A 572 -10.79 10.43 -0.82
N LEU A 573 -9.92 9.80 -1.59
CA LEU A 573 -10.06 9.75 -3.04
C LEU A 573 -11.28 8.91 -3.46
N PRO A 574 -11.89 9.18 -4.63
CA PRO A 574 -12.88 8.29 -5.21
C PRO A 574 -12.26 6.91 -5.46
N SER A 575 -13.09 5.87 -5.47
CA SER A 575 -12.63 4.54 -5.84
C SER A 575 -12.14 4.54 -7.30
N VAL A 576 -11.14 3.72 -7.58
CA VAL A 576 -10.50 3.61 -8.91
C VAL A 576 -11.52 3.34 -10.04
N ASN A 577 -12.65 2.73 -9.70
CA ASN A 577 -13.70 2.37 -10.66
C ASN A 577 -14.75 3.48 -10.86
N ASP A 578 -14.79 4.53 -10.00
CA ASP A 578 -15.94 5.43 -9.94
C ASP A 578 -15.68 6.83 -10.52
N PHE A 579 -14.43 7.24 -10.71
CA PHE A 579 -14.14 8.61 -11.14
C PHE A 579 -12.80 8.72 -11.88
N HIS A 580 -12.77 9.51 -12.95
CA HIS A 580 -11.52 9.98 -13.53
C HIS A 580 -10.94 11.09 -12.64
N LEU A 581 -9.97 10.76 -11.80
CA LEU A 581 -9.28 11.70 -10.89
C LEU A 581 -8.71 12.93 -11.63
N ILE A 582 -8.27 12.75 -12.88
CA ILE A 582 -7.83 13.83 -13.78
C ILE A 582 -8.90 14.92 -13.95
N GLU A 583 -10.18 14.56 -13.94
CA GLU A 583 -11.27 15.52 -14.08
C GLU A 583 -11.45 16.41 -12.83
N LEU A 584 -11.23 15.86 -11.64
CA LEU A 584 -11.25 16.65 -10.38
C LEU A 584 -10.11 17.67 -10.33
N ASN A 585 -8.96 17.35 -10.88
CA ASN A 585 -7.81 18.27 -10.92
C ASN A 585 -8.07 19.50 -11.82
N LYS A 586 -9.03 19.45 -12.75
CA LYS A 586 -9.47 20.63 -13.52
C LYS A 586 -10.09 21.70 -12.65
N ILE A 587 -10.64 21.37 -11.49
CA ILE A 587 -11.17 22.33 -10.52
C ILE A 587 -10.09 23.32 -10.09
N ASP A 588 -8.86 22.83 -9.83
CA ASP A 588 -7.74 23.70 -9.48
C ASP A 588 -7.47 24.76 -10.55
N SER A 589 -7.47 24.35 -11.82
CA SER A 589 -7.26 25.27 -12.95
C SER A 589 -8.39 26.32 -13.09
N ILE A 590 -9.64 25.88 -12.93
CA ILE A 590 -10.82 26.76 -13.03
C ILE A 590 -10.82 27.81 -11.91
N VAL A 591 -10.60 27.39 -10.66
CA VAL A 591 -10.60 28.29 -9.51
C VAL A 591 -9.42 29.26 -9.55
N ASN A 592 -8.22 28.77 -9.87
CA ASN A 592 -7.04 29.62 -10.02
C ASN A 592 -7.20 30.64 -11.16
N TYR A 593 -7.84 30.25 -12.28
CA TYR A 593 -8.18 31.16 -13.37
C TYR A 593 -9.11 32.29 -12.88
N ALA A 594 -10.15 31.95 -12.08
CA ALA A 594 -11.08 32.96 -11.54
C ALA A 594 -10.36 33.93 -10.59
N ILE A 595 -9.47 33.43 -9.73
CA ILE A 595 -8.67 34.27 -8.81
C ILE A 595 -7.68 35.15 -9.58
N TYR A 596 -6.98 34.59 -10.59
CA TYR A 596 -6.04 35.32 -11.41
C TYR A 596 -6.74 36.50 -12.15
N ASN A 597 -7.91 36.26 -12.69
CA ASN A 597 -8.70 37.28 -13.41
C ASN A 597 -9.52 38.19 -12.48
N LYS A 598 -9.27 38.14 -11.16
CA LYS A 598 -9.95 38.94 -10.13
C LYS A 598 -11.48 38.81 -10.12
N MET A 599 -12.00 37.64 -10.48
CA MET A 599 -13.44 37.34 -10.36
C MET A 599 -13.83 37.08 -8.91
N THR A 600 -12.90 36.53 -8.12
CA THR A 600 -12.98 36.37 -6.66
C THR A 600 -11.58 36.45 -6.05
N PRO A 601 -11.42 36.93 -4.79
CA PRO A 601 -10.12 36.93 -4.14
C PRO A 601 -9.69 35.53 -3.66
N GLY A 602 -10.66 34.64 -3.37
CA GLY A 602 -10.44 33.29 -2.91
C GLY A 602 -11.71 32.46 -2.91
N ALA A 603 -11.59 31.19 -2.64
CA ALA A 603 -12.70 30.25 -2.64
C ALA A 603 -12.43 29.01 -1.78
N GLN A 604 -13.50 28.35 -1.34
CA GLN A 604 -13.48 26.97 -0.86
C GLN A 604 -14.27 26.10 -1.84
N VAL A 605 -13.76 24.93 -2.17
CA VAL A 605 -14.48 23.97 -3.02
C VAL A 605 -14.49 22.61 -2.32
N LEU A 606 -15.70 22.08 -2.14
CA LEU A 606 -15.92 20.74 -1.60
C LEU A 606 -16.79 19.96 -2.59
N VAL A 607 -16.35 18.74 -2.94
CA VAL A 607 -17.14 17.78 -3.71
C VAL A 607 -17.32 16.52 -2.91
N ALA A 608 -18.55 16.07 -2.76
CA ALA A 608 -18.88 14.82 -2.11
C ALA A 608 -19.74 13.94 -3.03
N LYS A 609 -19.48 12.64 -3.05
CA LYS A 609 -20.26 11.63 -3.76
C LYS A 609 -20.50 10.44 -2.86
N ASP A 610 -21.72 9.94 -2.81
CA ASP A 610 -22.13 8.76 -2.04
C ASP A 610 -21.69 8.80 -0.56
N GLY A 611 -21.76 9.99 0.05
CA GLY A 611 -21.36 10.22 1.44
C GLY A 611 -19.83 10.22 1.68
N LYS A 612 -19.03 10.33 0.62
CA LYS A 612 -17.58 10.52 0.69
C LYS A 612 -17.18 11.89 0.13
N VAL A 613 -16.45 12.68 0.89
CA VAL A 613 -15.80 13.92 0.42
C VAL A 613 -14.57 13.51 -0.38
N ILE A 614 -14.61 13.72 -1.69
CA ILE A 614 -13.58 13.32 -2.65
C ILE A 614 -12.70 14.50 -3.09
N PHE A 615 -13.10 15.72 -2.76
CA PHE A 615 -12.34 16.93 -3.03
C PHE A 615 -12.68 17.97 -1.97
N ASN A 616 -11.67 18.59 -1.35
CA ASN A 616 -11.85 19.66 -0.36
C ASN A 616 -10.60 20.53 -0.33
N LYS A 617 -10.67 21.70 -0.98
CA LYS A 617 -9.54 22.62 -1.07
C LYS A 617 -9.98 24.07 -0.83
N SER A 618 -9.06 24.85 -0.27
CA SER A 618 -9.14 26.30 -0.10
C SER A 618 -8.16 26.99 -1.02
N TYR A 619 -8.55 28.11 -1.61
CA TYR A 619 -7.77 28.84 -2.61
C TYR A 619 -7.73 30.32 -2.30
N GLY A 620 -6.61 30.98 -2.63
CA GLY A 620 -6.46 32.42 -2.58
C GLY A 620 -6.57 33.01 -1.18
N PHE A 621 -7.15 34.21 -1.10
CA PHE A 621 -7.21 35.03 0.10
C PHE A 621 -8.63 35.53 0.35
N LYS A 622 -8.93 35.96 1.58
CA LYS A 622 -10.25 36.50 1.92
C LYS A 622 -10.53 37.83 1.20
N THR A 623 -9.48 38.56 0.90
CA THR A 623 -9.55 39.86 0.19
C THR A 623 -8.49 39.96 -0.89
N TYR A 624 -8.64 40.94 -1.79
CA TYR A 624 -7.63 41.27 -2.79
C TYR A 624 -6.33 41.86 -2.21
N LYS A 625 -6.30 42.21 -0.90
CA LYS A 625 -5.07 42.65 -0.22
C LYS A 625 -4.06 41.52 -0.02
N LYS A 626 -4.51 40.27 -0.07
CA LYS A 626 -3.69 39.07 0.06
C LYS A 626 -2.98 38.95 1.42
N ASP A 627 -3.61 39.43 2.48
CA ASP A 627 -3.10 39.45 3.86
C ASP A 627 -3.62 38.27 4.72
N ASP A 628 -4.78 37.69 4.38
CA ASP A 628 -5.39 36.59 5.10
C ASP A 628 -5.81 35.48 4.12
N PRO A 629 -5.10 34.34 4.06
CA PRO A 629 -5.44 33.23 3.17
C PRO A 629 -6.76 32.56 3.58
N VAL A 630 -7.51 32.10 2.59
CA VAL A 630 -8.72 31.30 2.85
C VAL A 630 -8.37 29.99 3.52
N LYS A 631 -9.03 29.69 4.64
CA LYS A 631 -8.85 28.46 5.43
C LYS A 631 -10.05 27.54 5.26
N TRP A 632 -9.84 26.25 5.44
CA TRP A 632 -10.87 25.21 5.28
C TRP A 632 -12.08 25.38 6.22
N ASN A 633 -11.92 26.08 7.32
CA ASN A 633 -12.94 26.35 8.36
C ASN A 633 -13.46 27.78 8.35
N ASP A 634 -13.18 28.58 7.33
CA ASP A 634 -13.76 29.91 7.19
C ASP A 634 -15.27 29.80 6.93
N LEU A 635 -16.02 30.68 7.52
CA LEU A 635 -17.47 30.75 7.37
C LEU A 635 -17.84 31.71 6.23
N TYR A 636 -18.81 31.32 5.42
CA TYR A 636 -19.36 32.10 4.33
C TYR A 636 -20.81 32.43 4.58
N ASP A 637 -21.22 33.63 4.19
CA ASP A 637 -22.65 33.95 4.01
C ASP A 637 -23.16 33.09 2.85
N ILE A 638 -24.17 32.28 3.15
CA ILE A 638 -24.77 31.37 2.17
C ILE A 638 -25.93 31.99 1.38
N ALA A 639 -26.22 33.26 1.63
CA ALA A 639 -27.25 34.04 0.90
C ALA A 639 -28.55 33.23 0.68
N SER A 640 -28.97 33.08 -0.57
CA SER A 640 -30.21 32.36 -0.91
C SER A 640 -30.18 30.85 -0.64
N LEU A 641 -29.02 30.24 -0.41
CA LEU A 641 -28.98 28.85 0.05
C LEU A 641 -29.66 28.67 1.42
N THR A 642 -29.82 29.76 2.20
CA THR A 642 -30.60 29.76 3.44
C THR A 642 -32.02 29.25 3.22
N LYS A 643 -32.63 29.52 2.04
CA LYS A 643 -33.96 29.03 1.70
C LYS A 643 -34.06 27.51 1.74
N ILE A 644 -33.06 26.81 1.19
CA ILE A 644 -33.05 25.34 1.10
C ILE A 644 -32.41 24.68 2.31
N LEU A 645 -31.52 25.36 3.05
CA LEU A 645 -30.80 24.78 4.19
C LEU A 645 -31.46 25.13 5.55
N SER A 646 -32.31 26.12 5.61
CA SER A 646 -33.04 26.55 6.84
C SER A 646 -34.52 26.55 6.65
N THR A 647 -35.05 27.36 5.71
CA THR A 647 -36.50 27.56 5.56
C THR A 647 -37.22 26.28 5.16
N VAL A 648 -36.75 25.59 4.14
CA VAL A 648 -37.40 24.35 3.66
C VAL A 648 -37.37 23.23 4.72
N PRO A 649 -36.27 22.93 5.42
CA PRO A 649 -36.28 21.95 6.51
C PRO A 649 -37.26 22.26 7.63
N LEU A 650 -37.42 23.55 8.02
CA LEU A 650 -38.41 23.95 9.01
C LEU A 650 -39.85 23.72 8.49
N LEU A 651 -40.12 24.06 7.24
CA LEU A 651 -41.43 23.78 6.63
C LEU A 651 -41.70 22.26 6.50
N MET A 652 -40.69 21.44 6.32
CA MET A 652 -40.83 19.97 6.34
C MET A 652 -41.28 19.49 7.73
N VAL A 653 -40.70 20.02 8.80
CA VAL A 653 -41.13 19.72 10.17
C VAL A 653 -42.56 20.13 10.42
N GLU A 654 -42.96 21.34 10.02
CA GLU A 654 -44.37 21.83 10.14
C GLU A 654 -45.33 20.96 9.32
N TYR A 655 -44.89 20.48 8.16
CA TYR A 655 -45.67 19.53 7.34
C TYR A 655 -45.81 18.15 8.04
N GLU A 656 -44.78 17.63 8.63
CA GLU A 656 -44.80 16.36 9.38
C GLU A 656 -45.67 16.45 10.65
N ASN A 657 -45.67 17.62 11.32
CA ASN A 657 -46.51 17.90 12.48
C ASN A 657 -48.00 18.11 12.11
N GLY A 658 -48.30 18.32 10.82
CA GLY A 658 -49.67 18.57 10.34
C GLY A 658 -50.07 20.04 10.36
N ASP A 659 -49.18 20.94 10.75
CA ASP A 659 -49.42 22.39 10.78
C ASP A 659 -49.44 22.99 9.35
N LEU A 660 -48.79 22.32 8.43
CA LEU A 660 -48.82 22.61 6.99
C LEU A 660 -49.29 21.38 6.20
N ASN A 661 -49.99 21.65 5.08
CA ASN A 661 -50.36 20.66 4.09
C ASN A 661 -50.34 21.26 2.67
N LYS A 662 -50.52 20.40 1.66
CA LYS A 662 -50.48 20.83 0.24
C LYS A 662 -51.51 21.91 -0.15
N ASN A 663 -52.56 22.08 0.63
CA ASN A 663 -53.62 23.07 0.39
C ASN A 663 -53.54 24.29 1.33
N SER A 664 -52.48 24.37 2.17
CA SER A 664 -52.30 25.53 3.07
C SER A 664 -52.13 26.81 2.26
N THR A 665 -52.98 27.79 2.57
CA THR A 665 -52.94 29.13 1.99
C THR A 665 -52.10 30.06 2.85
N LEU A 666 -51.64 31.17 2.29
CA LEU A 666 -50.89 32.18 3.04
C LEU A 666 -51.69 32.71 4.22
N SER A 667 -52.99 32.91 4.06
CA SER A 667 -53.90 33.35 5.11
C SER A 667 -54.12 32.32 6.23
N SER A 668 -53.91 31.04 5.96
CA SER A 668 -54.00 30.02 7.00
C SER A 668 -52.80 30.03 7.97
N ILE A 669 -51.69 30.66 7.58
CA ILE A 669 -50.46 30.73 8.36
C ILE A 669 -50.23 32.09 8.95
N ILE A 670 -50.48 33.14 8.16
CA ILE A 670 -50.31 34.54 8.55
C ILE A 670 -51.71 35.14 8.77
N SER A 671 -52.11 35.26 10.03
CA SER A 671 -53.39 35.87 10.40
C SER A 671 -53.33 37.38 10.19
N GLN A 672 -53.69 37.85 8.98
CA GLN A 672 -53.64 39.30 8.81
C GLN A 672 -54.52 39.92 7.77
N THR A 673 -55.11 41.07 8.19
CA THR A 673 -55.78 42.05 7.39
C THR A 673 -54.95 42.69 6.25
N GLU A 674 -53.61 42.47 6.29
CA GLU A 674 -52.63 43.09 5.36
C GLU A 674 -52.34 42.28 4.09
N LEU A 675 -52.85 41.06 3.99
CA LEU A 675 -52.53 40.18 2.84
C LEU A 675 -53.25 40.62 1.55
N GLN A 676 -54.23 41.49 1.62
CA GLN A 676 -54.98 41.97 0.49
C GLN A 676 -55.41 40.87 -0.49
N ASN A 677 -54.97 40.94 -1.75
CA ASN A 677 -55.28 39.98 -2.80
C ASN A 677 -54.35 38.75 -2.79
N LYS A 678 -53.57 38.50 -1.72
CA LYS A 678 -52.61 37.41 -1.60
C LYS A 678 -53.03 36.31 -0.61
N SER A 679 -54.20 36.49 0.03
CA SER A 679 -54.71 35.56 1.05
C SER A 679 -54.80 34.11 0.58
N ASP A 680 -55.19 33.91 -0.66
CA ASP A 680 -55.46 32.58 -1.24
C ASP A 680 -54.27 31.94 -1.93
N LEU A 681 -53.08 32.60 -1.89
CA LEU A 681 -51.88 32.02 -2.42
C LEU A 681 -51.51 30.71 -1.68
N LEU A 682 -51.34 29.66 -2.43
CA LEU A 682 -50.93 28.37 -1.87
C LEU A 682 -49.44 28.41 -1.51
N VAL A 683 -49.11 27.95 -0.30
CA VAL A 683 -47.72 27.81 0.14
C VAL A 683 -46.92 26.94 -0.83
N ASN A 684 -47.54 25.88 -1.35
CA ASN A 684 -46.95 24.99 -2.33
C ASN A 684 -46.56 25.69 -3.66
N GLU A 685 -47.42 26.63 -4.13
CA GLU A 685 -47.11 27.43 -5.31
C GLU A 685 -46.00 28.44 -5.06
N MET A 686 -45.90 28.98 -3.84
CA MET A 686 -44.79 29.85 -3.44
C MET A 686 -43.47 29.10 -3.41
N LEU A 687 -43.45 27.88 -2.83
CA LEU A 687 -42.28 27.04 -2.76
C LEU A 687 -41.79 26.57 -4.14
N SER A 688 -42.71 26.40 -5.10
CA SER A 688 -42.41 26.01 -6.48
C SER A 688 -42.22 27.19 -7.44
N HIS A 689 -42.20 28.45 -6.94
CA HIS A 689 -42.10 29.68 -7.75
C HIS A 689 -43.25 29.88 -8.77
N GLN A 690 -44.48 29.40 -8.45
CA GLN A 690 -45.65 29.47 -9.36
C GLN A 690 -46.74 30.43 -8.87
N SER A 691 -46.48 31.13 -7.77
CA SER A 691 -47.46 32.00 -7.11
C SER A 691 -47.77 33.31 -7.85
N GLY A 692 -47.09 33.62 -8.95
CA GLY A 692 -47.30 34.86 -9.71
C GLY A 692 -46.81 36.16 -9.01
N LEU A 693 -46.06 36.01 -7.90
CA LEU A 693 -45.48 37.16 -7.21
C LEU A 693 -44.31 37.73 -8.00
N PHE A 694 -44.05 39.05 -7.83
CA PHE A 694 -42.87 39.68 -8.40
C PHE A 694 -41.61 39.03 -7.85
N PRO A 695 -40.66 38.63 -8.72
CA PRO A 695 -39.45 37.93 -8.29
C PRO A 695 -38.50 38.83 -7.49
N TRP A 696 -38.57 40.14 -7.70
CA TRP A 696 -37.70 41.10 -7.02
C TRP A 696 -38.26 42.51 -7.08
N ILE A 697 -38.33 43.19 -5.92
CA ILE A 697 -38.73 44.57 -5.79
C ILE A 697 -37.56 45.37 -5.23
N PRO A 698 -37.02 46.34 -5.98
CA PRO A 698 -35.83 47.11 -5.57
C PRO A 698 -36.17 48.21 -4.55
N PHE A 699 -36.61 47.83 -3.34
CA PHE A 699 -37.00 48.78 -2.26
C PHE A 699 -35.92 49.80 -1.95
N TYR A 700 -34.62 49.43 -2.09
CA TYR A 700 -33.52 50.33 -1.81
C TYR A 700 -33.49 51.58 -2.71
N LYS A 701 -34.14 51.55 -3.91
CA LYS A 701 -34.12 52.67 -4.82
C LYS A 701 -34.85 53.90 -4.21
N GLU A 702 -35.82 53.67 -3.36
CA GLU A 702 -36.56 54.73 -2.67
C GLU A 702 -35.76 55.30 -1.48
N THR A 703 -34.73 54.58 -1.03
CA THR A 703 -33.88 54.97 0.10
C THR A 703 -32.57 55.64 -0.34
N ILE A 704 -32.40 55.82 -1.65
CA ILE A 704 -31.22 56.45 -2.26
C ILE A 704 -31.64 57.79 -2.88
N ASP A 705 -30.84 58.81 -2.61
CA ASP A 705 -30.99 60.08 -3.29
C ASP A 705 -30.86 59.91 -4.81
N SER A 706 -31.88 60.37 -5.53
CA SER A 706 -31.97 60.18 -6.99
C SER A 706 -30.85 60.88 -7.77
N THR A 707 -30.30 61.95 -7.20
CA THR A 707 -29.29 62.81 -7.83
C THR A 707 -27.88 62.40 -7.46
N SER A 708 -27.60 62.28 -6.17
CA SER A 708 -26.25 61.99 -5.66
C SER A 708 -25.93 60.51 -5.68
N LYS A 709 -26.93 59.63 -5.76
CA LYS A 709 -26.82 58.18 -5.61
C LYS A 709 -26.26 57.70 -4.25
N PHE A 710 -26.30 58.57 -3.25
CA PHE A 710 -25.96 58.22 -1.89
C PHE A 710 -27.18 57.84 -1.04
N PRO A 711 -26.99 57.00 0.01
CA PRO A 711 -28.09 56.68 0.94
C PRO A 711 -28.66 57.95 1.61
N LEU A 712 -29.98 58.05 1.67
CA LEU A 712 -30.65 59.15 2.36
C LEU A 712 -30.51 59.00 3.87
N SER A 713 -30.21 60.09 4.58
CA SER A 713 -30.04 60.13 6.04
C SER A 713 -31.27 59.69 6.82
N ASP A 714 -32.46 59.78 6.21
CA ASP A 714 -33.70 59.36 6.82
C ASP A 714 -33.84 57.85 6.98
N PHE A 715 -33.11 57.09 6.16
CA PHE A 715 -33.12 55.63 6.18
C PHE A 715 -31.85 55.01 6.70
N TYR A 716 -30.72 55.71 6.68
CA TYR A 716 -29.42 55.17 7.01
C TYR A 716 -28.61 56.04 7.96
N SER A 717 -27.82 55.46 8.83
CA SER A 717 -26.90 56.13 9.74
C SER A 717 -25.49 55.60 9.61
N LYS A 718 -24.51 56.51 9.74
CA LYS A 718 -23.06 56.10 9.83
C LYS A 718 -22.70 55.54 11.20
N LYS A 719 -23.62 55.57 12.18
CA LYS A 719 -23.42 54.96 13.50
C LYS A 719 -24.52 53.94 13.75
N LYS A 720 -24.16 52.79 14.28
CA LYS A 720 -25.11 51.75 14.67
C LYS A 720 -26.02 52.30 15.79
N THR A 721 -27.32 52.29 15.56
CA THR A 721 -28.36 52.62 16.54
C THR A 721 -29.42 51.52 16.57
N ILE A 722 -30.36 51.58 17.52
CA ILE A 722 -31.47 50.60 17.59
C ILE A 722 -32.33 50.66 16.33
N ASN A 723 -32.50 51.85 15.74
CA ASN A 723 -33.35 52.05 14.57
C ASN A 723 -32.63 52.04 13.23
N PHE A 724 -31.30 52.13 13.24
CA PHE A 724 -30.49 52.18 12.02
C PHE A 724 -29.29 51.26 12.13
N PRO A 725 -29.25 50.19 11.34
CA PRO A 725 -28.06 49.37 11.23
C PRO A 725 -26.91 50.15 10.56
N LEU A 726 -25.68 49.67 10.74
CA LEU A 726 -24.56 50.24 9.99
C LEU A 726 -24.72 50.02 8.50
N LEU A 727 -24.43 51.04 7.72
CA LEU A 727 -24.28 50.95 6.27
C LEU A 727 -23.14 50.03 5.87
#